data_1d69f62747d41ac9488440444a638946
#
_entry.id   1d69f62747d41ac9488440444a638946
#
_cell.length_a   1.000
_cell.length_b   1.000
_cell.length_c   1.000
_cell.angle_alpha   90.00
_cell.angle_beta   90.00
_cell.angle_gamma   90.00
#
_symmetry.space_group_name_H-M   'P 1'
#
loop_
_entity.id
_entity.type
_entity.pdbx_description
1 polymer ?
#
loop_
_entity_poly.entity_id
_entity_poly.type
_entity_poly.pdbx_seq_one_letter_code
_entity_poly.pdbx_strand_id
1 'polypeptide(L)'
;MSKQKKKGFTLIELLAVIVVLAIILVIAVPKILEVIENAKLKAYEDSVNLMIKQAHLDYGSKNVTGSKVEYPVSYEYGIDSDGETIQTNEKEVGLLNFKGDKPSEGTIVVDELGKVTVQNLVSKDRKFCAIKGAGEKNATVGRATELNCIEEPEKPVVDVKPCELEIDKNDENIMYIDSVEDMYAFSDSVNSGNTYSGKTIKIRNDLDFKGYSEKKNVCGLSSTFEPIGNNNHPFSGKIDGNIKYIKNLTIDKTGNDNVGIFGYVGETSSFVGINLENITVKGKKYVGSLVGYAVNSLNMTINEVVAKNINISGENNVGGIIGYNGVISNVIVKGGSVAASRTCAYGIQGWYYSNNLKVKNSIVENVVVTVSSGNYGGPISYYKDNSYYSNKVTVNGEVQTDGLSENAISNINMYEYAGLDTYIGGDNNSTGYYFDYESDTSNNIVLKSVKKDPITFNLTGKGTEENPYLIKNMKEWKMLAGVPSREVYYKINNDIDLSSGHFYMIGSASNPFSGKVDGNLSRLYNLNLDIAPADNVGIFGYVTEKSSFAGLNLENITVKGKKYVGSLVGYAVNSLNMTINEVVAKNINISGENNVGGIIGYNGVISNVIVKGGSVAASRTCAYGIQGWYYSNNLKVKNSIVENVVVTVSPGNYGGPISYNKDNSYYSNKVTLNGEVQTDGLSENAISNINMYEYAGLDTWIGGDNNSTGYYFDYESDTSNNIVLKSLKKDPIKFNLAGKGTEGNPYLIKNMKEWKMLAGVPNREVYYKINNDIDLSSGHFYMIGSAGNPFYGKVDGNLSRLHNLNLDIVPADNVGIFGYVGETASFVGLNLENITVKGKNYVGSLVGYAVNSSNMTINEVVAKNINISGEDKVGGIIGYNGVISNVIVKGGSVAASRTCAYGIQGWYYNSKLRVKNSIVENVTITVSPGNFSGPISYNKDNSYYSNKVTVNGTEQTDGFDSSYIDNLVYYTGKVETINDGDKNNTGYYFDYVQSKNGIYLTKVK
;
A
#
# COMPACT_ATOMS: atom_id res chain seq x y z
N MET A 1 -5.92 32.61 -44.92
CA MET A 1 -5.77 32.35 -43.47
C MET A 1 -4.29 32.20 -43.16
N SER A 2 -3.65 33.23 -42.58
CA SER A 2 -2.20 33.28 -42.27
C SER A 2 -1.95 32.54 -40.96
N LYS A 3 -1.08 31.54 -41.03
CA LYS A 3 -0.55 30.88 -39.82
C LYS A 3 0.38 31.84 -39.08
N GLN A 4 -0.01 32.36 -37.94
CA GLN A 4 0.88 33.02 -37.00
C GLN A 4 1.87 31.98 -36.43
N LYS A 5 3.15 32.15 -36.75
CA LYS A 5 4.25 31.43 -36.08
C LYS A 5 4.35 31.94 -34.65
N LYS A 6 4.13 31.08 -33.67
CA LYS A 6 4.50 31.32 -32.25
C LYS A 6 6.02 31.46 -32.21
N LYS A 7 6.51 32.63 -31.80
CA LYS A 7 7.94 32.84 -31.49
C LYS A 7 8.25 32.12 -30.17
N GLY A 8 9.17 31.19 -30.18
CA GLY A 8 9.72 30.57 -28.97
C GLY A 8 10.68 31.56 -28.27
N PHE A 9 10.78 31.47 -26.97
CA PHE A 9 11.71 32.21 -26.14
C PHE A 9 13.14 31.89 -26.56
N THR A 10 14.00 32.89 -26.61
CA THR A 10 15.46 32.72 -26.86
C THR A 10 16.12 32.27 -25.54
N LEU A 11 17.28 31.58 -25.64
CA LEU A 11 18.07 31.15 -24.48
C LEU A 11 18.48 32.35 -23.59
N ILE A 12 18.70 33.53 -24.18
CA ILE A 12 19.03 34.77 -23.49
C ILE A 12 17.85 35.33 -22.71
N GLU A 13 16.64 35.27 -23.24
CA GLU A 13 15.41 35.69 -22.53
C GLU A 13 15.11 34.75 -21.35
N LEU A 14 15.34 33.46 -21.50
CA LEU A 14 15.19 32.48 -20.42
C LEU A 14 16.24 32.70 -19.32
N LEU A 15 17.51 32.95 -19.71
CA LEU A 15 18.60 33.24 -18.78
C LEU A 15 18.37 34.56 -18.02
N ALA A 16 17.86 35.59 -18.67
CA ALA A 16 17.51 36.86 -18.04
C ALA A 16 16.37 36.69 -17.01
N VAL A 17 15.35 35.87 -17.31
CA VAL A 17 14.25 35.55 -16.37
C VAL A 17 14.78 34.78 -15.16
N ILE A 18 15.68 33.80 -15.35
CA ILE A 18 16.25 33.01 -14.26
C ILE A 18 17.11 33.90 -13.36
N VAL A 19 17.94 34.80 -13.92
CA VAL A 19 18.75 35.74 -13.13
C VAL A 19 17.87 36.72 -12.34
N VAL A 20 16.81 37.24 -12.93
CA VAL A 20 15.86 38.12 -12.26
C VAL A 20 15.15 37.40 -11.15
N LEU A 21 14.68 36.14 -11.40
CA LEU A 21 14.06 35.29 -10.37
C LEU A 21 15.02 34.96 -9.23
N ALA A 22 16.29 34.66 -9.53
CA ALA A 22 17.32 34.41 -8.52
C ALA A 22 17.60 35.66 -7.64
N ILE A 23 17.66 36.85 -8.23
CA ILE A 23 17.83 38.11 -7.49
C ILE A 23 16.58 38.41 -6.62
N ILE A 24 15.37 38.17 -7.15
CA ILE A 24 14.12 38.32 -6.39
C ILE A 24 14.09 37.34 -5.22
N LEU A 25 14.47 36.06 -5.42
CA LEU A 25 14.54 35.05 -4.37
C LEU A 25 15.53 35.42 -3.26
N VAL A 26 16.75 35.89 -3.61
CA VAL A 26 17.77 36.26 -2.64
C VAL A 26 17.34 37.47 -1.78
N ILE A 27 16.58 38.41 -2.36
CA ILE A 27 16.15 39.64 -1.66
C ILE A 27 14.78 39.47 -0.98
N ALA A 28 13.86 38.74 -1.63
CA ALA A 28 12.47 38.59 -1.15
C ALA A 28 12.32 37.53 -0.06
N VAL A 29 13.06 36.41 -0.16
CA VAL A 29 12.93 35.31 0.83
C VAL A 29 13.29 35.73 2.25
N PRO A 30 14.44 36.42 2.52
CA PRO A 30 14.74 36.90 3.87
C PRO A 30 13.68 37.86 4.43
N LYS A 31 13.18 38.77 3.57
CA LYS A 31 12.11 39.73 3.99
C LYS A 31 10.78 39.01 4.24
N ILE A 32 10.42 37.99 3.46
CA ILE A 32 9.23 37.22 3.68
C ILE A 32 9.34 36.42 4.98
N LEU A 33 10.49 35.79 5.24
CA LEU A 33 10.73 35.07 6.50
C LEU A 33 10.65 36.02 7.71
N GLU A 34 11.20 37.23 7.64
CA GLU A 34 11.08 38.26 8.67
C GLU A 34 9.61 38.66 8.89
N VAL A 35 8.83 38.83 7.83
CA VAL A 35 7.40 39.17 7.92
C VAL A 35 6.62 38.00 8.57
N ILE A 36 6.93 36.75 8.21
CA ILE A 36 6.30 35.57 8.82
C ILE A 36 6.67 35.47 10.30
N GLU A 37 7.92 35.70 10.67
CA GLU A 37 8.37 35.66 12.06
C GLU A 37 7.69 36.76 12.87
N ASN A 38 7.63 38.00 12.35
CA ASN A 38 6.91 39.10 12.99
C ASN A 38 5.41 38.84 13.14
N ALA A 39 4.78 38.18 12.13
CA ALA A 39 3.39 37.78 12.23
C ALA A 39 3.16 36.71 13.30
N LYS A 40 4.07 35.75 13.44
CA LYS A 40 4.02 34.74 14.50
C LYS A 40 4.24 35.33 15.89
N LEU A 41 5.19 36.25 16.03
CA LEU A 41 5.42 36.98 17.28
C LEU A 41 4.16 37.75 17.69
N LYS A 42 3.50 38.43 16.75
CA LYS A 42 2.27 39.16 17.00
C LYS A 42 1.11 38.24 17.39
N ALA A 43 0.96 37.12 16.72
CA ALA A 43 -0.06 36.12 17.08
C ALA A 43 0.16 35.54 18.49
N TYR A 44 1.43 35.35 18.87
CA TYR A 44 1.77 34.90 20.21
C TYR A 44 1.50 36.00 21.26
N GLU A 45 1.82 37.24 20.98
CA GLU A 45 1.49 38.40 21.83
C GLU A 45 -0.04 38.50 22.07
N ASP A 46 -0.83 38.32 21.01
CA ASP A 46 -2.31 38.32 21.11
C ASP A 46 -2.82 37.17 21.97
N SER A 47 -2.23 35.96 21.86
CA SER A 47 -2.54 34.81 22.70
C SER A 47 -2.25 35.09 24.19
N VAL A 48 -1.08 35.63 24.48
CA VAL A 48 -0.69 36.03 25.87
C VAL A 48 -1.65 37.09 26.45
N ASN A 49 -2.03 38.08 25.67
CA ASN A 49 -2.97 39.11 26.11
C ASN A 49 -4.37 38.53 26.39
N LEU A 50 -4.81 37.53 25.61
CA LEU A 50 -6.05 36.78 25.87
C LEU A 50 -5.96 35.99 27.19
N MET A 51 -4.82 35.34 27.44
CA MET A 51 -4.59 34.63 28.71
C MET A 51 -4.64 35.54 29.91
N ILE A 52 -3.95 36.70 29.86
CA ILE A 52 -3.98 37.70 30.91
C ILE A 52 -5.42 38.19 31.17
N LYS A 53 -6.14 38.48 30.09
CA LYS A 53 -7.55 38.93 30.19
C LYS A 53 -8.45 37.85 30.83
N GLN A 54 -8.24 36.59 30.45
CA GLN A 54 -9.02 35.49 31.02
C GLN A 54 -8.67 35.25 32.50
N ALA A 55 -7.41 35.41 32.90
CA ALA A 55 -6.99 35.34 34.30
C ALA A 55 -7.65 36.43 35.15
N HIS A 56 -7.81 37.66 34.62
CA HIS A 56 -8.59 38.72 35.29
C HIS A 56 -10.08 38.38 35.39
N LEU A 57 -10.67 37.80 34.35
CA LEU A 57 -12.08 37.36 34.34
C LEU A 57 -12.32 36.21 35.33
N ASP A 58 -11.42 35.27 35.42
CA ASP A 58 -11.50 34.16 36.36
C ASP A 58 -11.41 34.66 37.82
N TYR A 59 -10.49 35.59 38.09
CA TYR A 59 -10.38 36.28 39.37
C TYR A 59 -11.71 36.99 39.76
N GLY A 60 -12.28 37.78 38.83
CA GLY A 60 -13.54 38.46 39.05
C GLY A 60 -14.71 37.49 39.33
N SER A 61 -14.80 36.41 38.57
CA SER A 61 -15.83 35.37 38.71
C SER A 61 -15.74 34.65 40.06
N LYS A 62 -14.54 34.24 40.46
CA LYS A 62 -14.32 33.55 41.75
C LYS A 62 -14.64 34.41 42.97
N ASN A 63 -14.32 35.72 42.87
CA ASN A 63 -14.65 36.67 43.94
C ASN A 63 -16.18 36.96 44.06
N VAL A 64 -16.91 36.99 42.96
CA VAL A 64 -18.36 37.21 42.93
C VAL A 64 -19.16 35.99 43.43
N THR A 65 -18.65 34.78 43.10
CA THR A 65 -19.35 33.51 43.46
C THR A 65 -19.08 33.07 44.91
N GLY A 66 -18.23 33.77 45.66
CA GLY A 66 -17.92 33.46 47.06
C GLY A 66 -17.13 32.15 47.24
N SER A 67 -16.48 31.69 46.22
CA SER A 67 -15.60 30.51 46.27
C SER A 67 -14.40 30.82 47.16
N LYS A 68 -14.13 30.00 48.19
CA LYS A 68 -12.91 30.14 49.00
C LYS A 68 -11.72 29.72 48.15
N VAL A 69 -11.05 30.68 47.52
CA VAL A 69 -9.82 30.48 46.75
C VAL A 69 -8.70 31.14 47.58
N GLU A 70 -7.66 30.39 47.83
CA GLU A 70 -6.42 30.92 48.43
C GLU A 70 -5.56 31.57 47.33
N TYR A 71 -5.20 32.82 47.50
CA TYR A 71 -4.33 33.56 46.58
C TYR A 71 -2.87 33.57 47.10
N PRO A 72 -1.87 33.59 46.21
CA PRO A 72 -1.97 33.74 44.76
C PRO A 72 -2.39 32.47 44.04
N VAL A 73 -3.18 32.60 42.95
CA VAL A 73 -3.53 31.51 42.06
C VAL A 73 -2.52 31.47 40.92
N SER A 74 -1.91 30.34 40.69
CA SER A 74 -0.95 30.10 39.62
C SER A 74 -1.52 29.16 38.57
N TYR A 75 -1.53 29.55 37.30
CA TYR A 75 -1.85 28.68 36.15
C TYR A 75 -0.54 28.29 35.50
N GLU A 76 -0.21 27.00 35.60
CA GLU A 76 1.07 26.44 35.14
C GLU A 76 0.91 25.72 33.81
N TYR A 77 1.83 25.95 32.89
CA TYR A 77 1.84 25.36 31.56
C TYR A 77 3.04 24.46 31.36
N GLY A 78 2.83 23.39 30.63
CA GLY A 78 3.84 22.41 30.31
C GLY A 78 3.47 21.58 29.08
N ILE A 79 4.27 20.59 28.81
CA ILE A 79 4.09 19.62 27.71
C ILE A 79 3.75 18.28 28.34
N ASP A 80 2.68 17.64 27.86
CA ASP A 80 2.28 16.31 28.31
C ASP A 80 3.14 15.20 27.68
N SER A 81 2.85 13.94 28.04
CA SER A 81 3.54 12.75 27.50
C SER A 81 3.38 12.59 25.98
N ASP A 82 2.38 13.23 25.38
CA ASP A 82 2.08 13.15 23.96
C ASP A 82 2.68 14.34 23.16
N GLY A 83 3.39 15.23 23.85
CA GLY A 83 4.05 16.42 23.28
C GLY A 83 3.09 17.59 23.03
N GLU A 84 1.87 17.55 23.57
CA GLU A 84 0.91 18.63 23.46
C GLU A 84 1.01 19.61 24.63
N THR A 85 0.82 20.89 24.33
CA THR A 85 0.87 21.95 25.35
C THR A 85 -0.40 21.96 26.19
N ILE A 86 -0.27 21.79 27.50
CA ILE A 86 -1.38 21.71 28.45
C ILE A 86 -1.20 22.68 29.62
N GLN A 87 -2.28 22.98 30.33
CA GLN A 87 -2.20 23.52 31.69
C GLN A 87 -2.01 22.36 32.65
N THR A 88 -0.87 22.30 33.35
CA THR A 88 -0.45 21.15 34.13
C THR A 88 -1.22 20.99 35.45
N ASN A 89 -1.71 22.11 36.03
CA ASN A 89 -2.44 22.15 37.30
C ASN A 89 -3.95 22.47 37.18
N GLU A 90 -4.57 22.07 36.04
CA GLU A 90 -6.00 22.32 35.78
C GLU A 90 -6.91 21.76 36.88
N LYS A 91 -6.58 20.62 37.47
CA LYS A 91 -7.37 19.96 38.52
C LYS A 91 -7.38 20.71 39.83
N GLU A 92 -6.36 21.50 40.10
CA GLU A 92 -6.18 22.25 41.33
C GLU A 92 -6.79 23.63 41.28
N VAL A 93 -6.57 24.36 40.18
CA VAL A 93 -6.94 25.77 40.07
C VAL A 93 -8.07 26.05 39.06
N GLY A 94 -8.47 25.02 38.29
CA GLY A 94 -9.42 25.11 37.19
C GLY A 94 -8.76 25.53 35.87
N LEU A 95 -9.43 25.21 34.77
CA LEU A 95 -8.93 25.52 33.40
C LEU A 95 -9.01 26.99 33.08
N LEU A 96 -7.90 27.61 32.70
CA LEU A 96 -7.88 28.97 32.14
C LEU A 96 -8.26 28.87 30.63
N ASN A 97 -9.56 29.07 30.33
CA ASN A 97 -10.10 28.89 28.99
C ASN A 97 -9.95 30.15 28.13
N PHE A 98 -9.10 30.08 27.09
CA PHE A 98 -8.88 31.18 26.14
C PHE A 98 -8.76 30.62 24.70
N LYS A 99 -8.95 31.51 23.71
CA LYS A 99 -8.71 31.15 22.30
C LYS A 99 -7.30 31.57 21.91
N GLY A 100 -6.43 30.60 21.62
CA GLY A 100 -5.03 30.82 21.20
C GLY A 100 -4.17 29.61 21.49
N ASP A 101 -2.90 29.67 21.04
CA ASP A 101 -1.92 28.62 21.27
C ASP A 101 -1.53 28.61 22.75
N LYS A 102 -1.57 27.44 23.38
CA LYS A 102 -1.08 27.24 24.75
C LYS A 102 0.45 27.27 24.75
N PRO A 103 1.09 27.89 25.76
CA PRO A 103 2.55 27.89 25.89
C PRO A 103 3.09 26.50 26.25
N SER A 104 4.37 26.26 25.90
CA SER A 104 5.07 25.00 26.23
C SER A 104 5.57 24.95 27.67
N GLU A 105 5.76 26.10 28.32
CA GLU A 105 6.16 26.22 29.70
C GLU A 105 5.88 27.63 30.21
N GLY A 106 5.91 27.82 31.53
CA GLY A 106 5.74 29.08 32.21
C GLY A 106 4.48 29.17 33.03
N THR A 107 4.32 30.30 33.76
CA THR A 107 3.24 30.48 34.74
C THR A 107 2.57 31.82 34.61
N ILE A 108 1.25 31.85 34.79
CA ILE A 108 0.46 33.08 35.00
C ILE A 108 -0.02 33.11 36.46
N VAL A 109 0.38 34.10 37.20
CA VAL A 109 0.05 34.23 38.62
C VAL A 109 -0.91 35.41 38.82
N VAL A 110 -2.01 35.21 39.59
CA VAL A 110 -2.95 36.23 40.02
C VAL A 110 -2.83 36.42 41.55
N ASP A 111 -2.48 37.63 41.97
CA ASP A 111 -2.36 37.95 43.40
C ASP A 111 -3.71 38.28 44.10
N GLU A 112 -3.67 38.54 45.41
CA GLU A 112 -4.84 38.88 46.26
C GLU A 112 -5.57 40.12 45.77
N LEU A 113 -4.90 41.01 45.04
CA LEU A 113 -5.41 42.27 44.52
C LEU A 113 -5.90 42.17 43.08
N GLY A 114 -5.85 40.94 42.50
CA GLY A 114 -6.22 40.65 41.14
C GLY A 114 -5.17 41.04 40.10
N LYS A 115 -3.94 41.41 40.51
CA LYS A 115 -2.85 41.74 39.57
C LYS A 115 -2.29 40.48 38.96
N VAL A 116 -2.13 40.49 37.64
CA VAL A 116 -1.62 39.36 36.87
C VAL A 116 -0.13 39.55 36.56
N THR A 117 0.66 38.54 36.93
CA THR A 117 2.11 38.42 36.63
C THR A 117 2.29 37.26 35.63
N VAL A 118 3.17 37.42 34.66
CA VAL A 118 3.52 36.37 33.70
C VAL A 118 5.02 36.05 33.88
N GLN A 119 5.27 34.77 34.12
CA GLN A 119 6.64 34.28 34.37
C GLN A 119 7.04 33.30 33.26
N ASN A 120 8.01 33.69 32.44
CA ASN A 120 8.66 32.85 31.44
C ASN A 120 7.69 32.00 30.59
N LEU A 121 6.63 32.63 30.11
CA LEU A 121 5.64 31.95 29.28
C LEU A 121 6.22 31.76 27.88
N VAL A 122 6.60 30.53 27.51
CA VAL A 122 7.31 30.19 26.27
C VAL A 122 6.37 29.63 25.23
N SER A 123 6.46 30.09 23.97
CA SER A 123 5.64 29.59 22.86
C SER A 123 5.86 28.10 22.59
N LYS A 124 4.88 27.43 21.95
CA LYS A 124 4.95 25.98 21.60
C LYS A 124 6.21 25.63 20.81
N ASP A 125 6.65 26.50 19.90
CA ASP A 125 7.87 26.32 19.10
C ASP A 125 9.17 26.80 19.81
N ARG A 126 9.08 27.23 21.09
CA ARG A 126 10.15 27.73 21.96
C ARG A 126 10.92 28.94 21.40
N LYS A 127 10.36 29.66 20.42
CA LYS A 127 11.00 30.84 19.78
C LYS A 127 10.70 32.14 20.48
N PHE A 128 9.53 32.27 21.05
CA PHE A 128 9.03 33.47 21.68
C PHE A 128 8.74 33.24 23.16
N CYS A 129 8.83 34.29 23.91
CA CYS A 129 8.51 34.29 25.32
C CYS A 129 7.78 35.57 25.74
N ALA A 130 6.99 35.47 26.80
CA ALA A 130 6.34 36.62 27.45
C ALA A 130 6.68 36.67 28.92
N ILE A 131 6.93 37.91 29.40
CA ILE A 131 7.12 38.24 30.83
C ILE A 131 6.28 39.46 31.17
N LYS A 132 5.78 39.53 32.40
CA LYS A 132 5.02 40.69 32.90
C LYS A 132 5.15 40.80 34.41
N GLY A 133 5.62 41.93 34.91
CA GLY A 133 5.63 42.25 36.32
C GLY A 133 4.23 42.64 36.85
N ALA A 134 4.00 42.49 38.15
CA ALA A 134 2.73 42.77 38.81
C ALA A 134 2.24 44.23 38.65
N GLY A 135 3.16 45.17 38.44
CA GLY A 135 2.87 46.58 38.23
C GLY A 135 2.80 47.05 36.78
N GLU A 136 3.08 46.16 35.82
CA GLU A 136 3.13 46.48 34.39
C GLU A 136 1.76 46.45 33.78
N LYS A 137 1.48 47.32 32.80
CA LYS A 137 0.20 47.38 32.11
C LYS A 137 0.06 46.28 31.05
N ASN A 138 1.14 46.01 30.31
CA ASN A 138 1.18 45.05 29.22
C ASN A 138 2.32 44.01 29.47
N ALA A 139 2.20 42.85 28.86
CA ALA A 139 3.28 41.88 28.81
C ALA A 139 4.38 42.34 27.80
N THR A 140 5.64 42.09 28.11
CA THR A 140 6.73 42.17 27.18
C THR A 140 6.86 40.84 26.46
N VAL A 141 6.75 40.84 25.14
CA VAL A 141 6.83 39.63 24.30
C VAL A 141 7.97 39.80 23.31
N GLY A 142 8.85 38.81 23.23
CA GLY A 142 10.03 38.84 22.37
C GLY A 142 10.61 37.46 22.13
N ARG A 143 11.79 37.37 21.55
CA ARG A 143 12.47 36.07 21.39
C ARG A 143 12.82 35.49 22.75
N ALA A 144 12.62 34.19 22.91
CA ALA A 144 12.76 33.51 24.19
C ALA A 144 14.18 33.62 24.77
N THR A 145 15.20 33.63 23.90
CA THR A 145 16.62 33.86 24.29
C THR A 145 16.92 35.30 24.66
N GLU A 146 16.31 36.28 23.97
CA GLU A 146 16.51 37.71 24.24
C GLU A 146 15.90 38.14 25.57
N LEU A 147 14.78 37.48 25.98
CA LEU A 147 14.11 37.75 27.25
C LEU A 147 14.58 36.84 28.39
N ASN A 148 15.62 36.03 28.17
CA ASN A 148 16.17 35.05 29.12
C ASN A 148 15.11 34.08 29.71
N CYS A 149 14.11 33.74 28.94
CA CYS A 149 13.09 32.79 29.37
C CYS A 149 13.51 31.34 29.16
N ILE A 150 14.35 31.09 28.17
CA ILE A 150 15.07 29.83 27.98
C ILE A 150 16.56 30.20 28.08
N GLU A 151 17.31 29.43 28.84
CA GLU A 151 18.75 29.49 28.74
C GLU A 151 19.11 29.04 27.31
N GLU A 152 19.89 29.85 26.57
CA GLU A 152 20.67 29.23 25.51
C GLU A 152 21.35 28.04 26.17
N PRO A 153 21.28 26.84 25.59
CA PRO A 153 22.03 25.74 26.16
C PRO A 153 23.43 26.25 26.33
N GLU A 154 23.87 26.44 27.56
CA GLU A 154 25.25 26.83 27.85
C GLU A 154 26.08 25.88 26.99
N LYS A 155 26.79 26.43 26.01
CA LYS A 155 27.96 25.74 25.52
C LYS A 155 28.73 25.45 26.81
N PRO A 156 28.92 24.15 27.15
CA PRO A 156 29.74 23.87 28.31
C PRO A 156 31.02 24.65 28.09
N VAL A 157 31.29 25.66 28.90
CA VAL A 157 32.60 26.31 29.00
C VAL A 157 33.45 25.21 29.63
N VAL A 158 33.86 24.28 28.76
CA VAL A 158 34.99 23.42 29.07
C VAL A 158 36.15 24.35 29.03
N ASP A 159 36.89 24.45 30.14
CA ASP A 159 38.18 25.13 30.19
C ASP A 159 39.11 24.34 29.26
N VAL A 160 39.00 24.66 27.94
CA VAL A 160 39.67 23.93 26.87
C VAL A 160 41.14 24.32 26.97
N LYS A 161 41.97 23.39 27.44
CA LYS A 161 43.41 23.49 27.22
C LYS A 161 43.69 23.07 25.77
N PRO A 162 43.86 24.01 24.85
CA PRO A 162 44.13 23.68 23.46
C PRO A 162 45.41 22.84 23.40
N CYS A 163 45.44 21.91 22.45
CA CYS A 163 46.55 21.01 22.16
C CYS A 163 46.71 19.80 23.11
N GLU A 164 45.70 19.47 23.94
CA GLU A 164 45.65 18.26 24.74
C GLU A 164 44.27 17.60 24.66
N LEU A 165 44.22 16.30 24.45
CA LEU A 165 42.94 15.58 24.45
C LEU A 165 42.53 15.34 25.93
N GLU A 166 41.34 15.85 26.29
CA GLU A 166 40.78 15.57 27.61
C GLU A 166 40.38 14.10 27.68
N ILE A 167 40.72 13.43 28.80
CA ILE A 167 40.30 12.06 29.12
C ILE A 167 39.02 12.12 29.94
N ASP A 168 38.02 11.27 29.61
CA ASP A 168 36.80 11.17 30.39
C ASP A 168 37.08 10.76 31.81
N LYS A 169 36.44 11.43 32.79
CA LYS A 169 36.67 11.23 34.23
C LYS A 169 36.22 9.84 34.73
N ASN A 170 35.28 9.21 34.00
CA ASN A 170 34.67 7.94 34.40
C ASN A 170 35.15 6.75 33.54
N ASP A 171 35.70 7.01 32.32
CA ASP A 171 36.19 5.99 31.40
C ASP A 171 37.47 6.46 30.69
N GLU A 172 38.60 5.97 31.13
CA GLU A 172 39.93 6.30 30.57
C GLU A 172 40.07 5.88 29.08
N ASN A 173 39.12 5.11 28.53
CA ASN A 173 39.11 4.72 27.12
C ASN A 173 38.40 5.76 26.25
N ILE A 174 37.77 6.76 26.84
CA ILE A 174 37.11 7.86 26.13
C ILE A 174 37.97 9.13 26.25
N MET A 175 38.24 9.73 25.08
CA MET A 175 38.99 11.00 24.97
C MET A 175 38.21 11.98 24.11
N TYR A 176 38.43 13.29 24.33
CA TYR A 176 37.68 14.33 23.67
C TYR A 176 38.54 15.24 22.80
N ILE A 177 37.97 15.62 21.64
CA ILE A 177 38.46 16.69 20.78
C ILE A 177 37.47 17.84 20.89
N ASP A 178 37.92 18.98 21.42
CA ASP A 178 37.09 20.16 21.64
C ASP A 178 37.41 21.31 20.70
N SER A 179 38.58 21.30 20.10
CA SER A 179 39.09 22.37 19.26
C SER A 179 39.85 21.86 18.05
N VAL A 180 40.09 22.74 17.08
CA VAL A 180 40.92 22.44 15.91
C VAL A 180 42.37 22.17 16.34
N GLU A 181 42.86 22.89 17.38
CA GLU A 181 44.14 22.68 17.96
C GLU A 181 44.35 21.26 18.51
N ASP A 182 43.32 20.70 19.17
CA ASP A 182 43.34 19.29 19.66
C ASP A 182 43.43 18.31 18.50
N MET A 183 42.79 18.64 17.36
CA MET A 183 42.86 17.79 16.16
C MET A 183 44.26 17.74 15.56
N TYR A 184 45.06 18.86 15.62
CA TYR A 184 46.47 18.89 15.24
C TYR A 184 47.32 18.06 16.20
N ALA A 185 47.14 18.24 17.52
CA ALA A 185 47.85 17.44 18.54
C ALA A 185 47.52 15.94 18.43
N PHE A 186 46.27 15.61 18.16
CA PHE A 186 45.83 14.24 17.90
C PHE A 186 46.52 13.63 16.68
N SER A 187 46.62 14.40 15.59
CA SER A 187 47.35 13.97 14.38
C SER A 187 48.81 13.67 14.69
N ASP A 188 49.49 14.58 15.39
CA ASP A 188 50.90 14.43 15.76
C ASP A 188 51.09 13.18 16.69
N SER A 189 50.24 13.04 17.68
CA SER A 189 50.24 11.88 18.59
C SER A 189 50.15 10.54 17.89
N VAL A 190 49.17 10.40 16.93
CA VAL A 190 49.03 9.17 16.13
C VAL A 190 50.25 8.94 15.27
N ASN A 191 50.69 9.97 14.55
CA ASN A 191 51.83 9.89 13.61
C ASN A 191 53.18 9.60 14.35
N SER A 192 53.26 9.96 15.64
CA SER A 192 54.39 9.64 16.50
C SER A 192 54.33 8.25 17.17
N GLY A 193 53.27 7.47 16.92
CA GLY A 193 53.21 6.08 17.39
C GLY A 193 52.04 5.65 18.28
N ASN A 194 51.23 6.61 18.76
CA ASN A 194 50.06 6.29 19.57
C ASN A 194 48.86 5.89 18.68
N THR A 195 48.63 4.61 18.51
CA THR A 195 47.60 4.12 17.58
C THR A 195 46.16 4.23 18.09
N TYR A 196 45.97 4.55 19.37
CA TYR A 196 44.66 4.62 20.06
C TYR A 196 43.82 3.35 19.96
N SER A 197 44.43 2.18 19.80
CA SER A 197 43.74 0.90 19.77
C SER A 197 42.90 0.70 21.06
N GLY A 198 41.62 0.34 20.91
CA GLY A 198 40.67 0.19 22.03
C GLY A 198 40.14 1.50 22.62
N LYS A 199 40.61 2.67 22.16
CA LYS A 199 40.13 4.00 22.62
C LYS A 199 39.04 4.55 21.72
N THR A 200 38.13 5.33 22.29
CA THR A 200 37.11 6.12 21.59
C THR A 200 37.42 7.60 21.69
N ILE A 201 37.59 8.25 20.56
CA ILE A 201 37.83 9.70 20.46
C ILE A 201 36.50 10.37 20.07
N LYS A 202 35.98 11.22 20.93
CA LYS A 202 34.70 11.91 20.78
C LYS A 202 34.88 13.38 20.45
N ILE A 203 34.21 13.84 19.37
CA ILE A 203 34.20 15.25 19.01
C ILE A 203 33.04 15.92 19.78
N ARG A 204 33.34 16.91 20.64
CA ARG A 204 32.32 17.63 21.43
C ARG A 204 31.85 18.94 20.79
N ASN A 205 32.68 19.61 19.98
CA ASN A 205 32.35 20.85 19.30
C ASN A 205 32.55 20.75 17.80
N ASP A 206 31.92 21.67 17.04
CA ASP A 206 32.22 21.83 15.64
C ASP A 206 33.65 22.31 15.44
N LEU A 207 34.39 21.70 14.52
CA LEU A 207 35.78 22.02 14.22
C LEU A 207 35.87 22.79 12.89
N ASP A 208 36.05 24.11 12.98
CA ASP A 208 36.15 24.99 11.81
C ASP A 208 37.61 25.34 11.52
N PHE A 209 38.15 24.80 10.43
CA PHE A 209 39.55 25.01 10.03
C PHE A 209 39.76 26.32 9.25
N LYS A 210 38.75 27.18 9.10
CA LYS A 210 38.88 28.47 8.40
C LYS A 210 39.96 29.33 9.03
N GLY A 211 40.90 29.77 8.24
CA GLY A 211 42.03 30.63 8.70
C GLY A 211 43.19 29.91 9.38
N TYR A 212 43.11 28.59 9.61
CA TYR A 212 44.20 27.82 10.24
C TYR A 212 45.41 27.68 9.31
N SER A 213 45.24 27.63 8.00
CA SER A 213 46.32 27.59 7.00
C SER A 213 47.18 28.86 6.99
N GLU A 214 46.67 29.97 7.54
CA GLU A 214 47.34 31.25 7.60
C GLU A 214 48.17 31.46 8.90
N LYS A 215 47.98 30.56 9.88
CA LYS A 215 48.74 30.61 11.16
C LYS A 215 50.19 30.15 10.93
N LYS A 216 51.15 30.74 11.63
CA LYS A 216 52.57 30.32 11.53
C LYS A 216 52.80 28.93 12.11
N ASN A 217 52.13 28.59 13.18
CA ASN A 217 52.06 27.23 13.74
C ASN A 217 50.77 27.02 14.52
N VAL A 218 50.45 25.77 14.80
CA VAL A 218 49.33 25.33 15.62
C VAL A 218 49.89 24.31 16.62
N CYS A 219 49.81 24.56 17.89
CA CYS A 219 50.38 23.68 18.97
C CYS A 219 51.90 23.43 18.83
N GLY A 220 52.64 24.37 18.28
CA GLY A 220 54.06 24.13 18.00
C GLY A 220 54.34 23.33 16.72
N LEU A 221 53.30 22.89 16.04
CA LEU A 221 53.35 22.12 14.79
C LEU A 221 53.15 23.00 13.57
N SER A 222 53.39 22.48 12.36
CA SER A 222 53.09 23.17 11.12
C SER A 222 51.61 23.56 11.04
N SER A 223 51.32 24.71 10.43
CA SER A 223 49.94 25.10 10.13
C SER A 223 49.28 24.24 9.02
N THR A 224 50.07 23.44 8.31
CA THR A 224 49.57 22.45 7.35
C THR A 224 49.11 21.23 8.12
N PHE A 225 47.82 20.87 7.99
CA PHE A 225 47.28 19.67 8.63
C PHE A 225 47.90 18.41 8.04
N GLU A 226 48.48 17.56 8.89
CA GLU A 226 49.01 16.24 8.49
C GLU A 226 47.89 15.20 8.61
N PRO A 227 47.69 14.31 7.58
CA PRO A 227 46.79 13.18 7.69
C PRO A 227 47.05 12.31 8.93
N ILE A 228 46.02 11.93 9.65
CA ILE A 228 46.11 11.14 10.89
C ILE A 228 46.41 9.71 10.54
N GLY A 229 47.53 9.17 11.07
CA GLY A 229 47.98 7.81 10.79
C GLY A 229 48.74 7.64 9.48
N ASN A 230 49.76 6.85 9.51
CA ASN A 230 50.63 6.48 8.38
C ASN A 230 50.91 4.95 8.40
N ASN A 231 51.64 4.46 7.38
CA ASN A 231 51.91 3.00 7.24
C ASN A 231 52.59 2.39 8.48
N ASN A 232 53.45 3.18 9.19
CA ASN A 232 54.14 2.66 10.37
C ASN A 232 53.29 2.79 11.65
N HIS A 233 52.42 3.80 11.68
CA HIS A 233 51.58 4.14 12.83
C HIS A 233 50.13 4.33 12.37
N PRO A 234 49.41 3.22 12.07
CA PRO A 234 48.01 3.32 11.66
C PRO A 234 47.13 3.75 12.82
N PHE A 235 46.14 4.61 12.57
CA PHE A 235 45.07 4.84 13.53
C PHE A 235 44.21 3.59 13.69
N SER A 236 44.00 3.10 14.92
CA SER A 236 43.27 1.86 15.21
C SER A 236 42.13 2.02 16.24
N GLY A 237 41.80 3.26 16.60
CA GLY A 237 40.73 3.60 17.54
C GLY A 237 39.35 3.80 16.89
N LYS A 238 38.42 4.24 17.70
CA LYS A 238 37.06 4.61 17.26
C LYS A 238 36.93 6.14 17.26
N ILE A 239 36.38 6.72 16.20
CA ILE A 239 35.97 8.12 16.14
C ILE A 239 34.45 8.20 16.26
N ASP A 240 33.96 8.87 17.27
CA ASP A 240 32.59 9.24 17.50
C ASP A 240 32.44 10.75 17.23
N GLY A 241 31.90 11.10 16.06
CA GLY A 241 31.70 12.47 15.64
C GLY A 241 30.63 13.23 16.42
N ASN A 242 29.77 12.54 17.20
CA ASN A 242 28.72 13.13 18.01
C ASN A 242 27.85 14.15 17.26
N ILE A 243 27.61 13.87 15.95
CA ILE A 243 26.90 14.73 14.97
C ILE A 243 27.52 16.13 14.79
N LYS A 244 28.80 16.32 15.21
CA LYS A 244 29.54 17.57 15.05
C LYS A 244 30.14 17.68 13.66
N TYR A 245 30.43 18.90 13.27
CA TYR A 245 30.99 19.24 11.96
C TYR A 245 32.52 19.34 12.00
N ILE A 246 33.18 18.76 11.01
CA ILE A 246 34.55 19.08 10.59
C ILE A 246 34.41 19.86 9.29
N LYS A 247 34.79 21.15 9.29
CA LYS A 247 34.50 22.01 8.15
C LYS A 247 35.68 22.91 7.75
N ASN A 248 35.65 23.28 6.44
CA ASN A 248 36.62 24.20 5.84
C ASN A 248 38.07 23.70 5.91
N LEU A 249 38.31 22.40 5.95
CA LEU A 249 39.64 21.78 5.98
C LEU A 249 40.18 21.57 4.57
N THR A 250 41.40 22.03 4.33
CA THR A 250 42.18 21.77 3.12
C THR A 250 43.42 20.95 3.44
N ILE A 251 43.56 19.78 2.80
CA ILE A 251 44.75 18.92 2.85
C ILE A 251 45.34 18.85 1.45
N ASP A 252 46.47 19.46 1.20
CA ASP A 252 47.19 19.38 -0.08
C ASP A 252 48.49 18.61 0.10
N LYS A 253 48.47 17.34 -0.28
CA LYS A 253 49.57 16.37 -0.24
C LYS A 253 49.71 15.67 -1.59
N THR A 254 49.69 16.45 -2.67
CA THR A 254 49.66 15.98 -4.06
C THR A 254 50.72 14.91 -4.41
N GLY A 255 51.86 14.89 -3.72
CA GLY A 255 52.91 13.89 -3.91
C GLY A 255 52.77 12.60 -3.07
N ASN A 256 51.87 12.59 -2.11
CA ASN A 256 51.75 11.52 -1.10
C ASN A 256 50.63 10.53 -1.38
N ASP A 257 50.86 9.29 -1.04
CA ASP A 257 49.83 8.23 -0.98
C ASP A 257 49.10 8.30 0.38
N ASN A 258 47.89 7.69 0.46
CA ASN A 258 47.09 7.58 1.66
C ASN A 258 46.67 8.91 2.27
N VAL A 259 45.91 9.72 1.55
CA VAL A 259 45.56 11.09 1.93
C VAL A 259 44.06 11.23 2.25
N GLY A 260 43.75 11.68 3.42
CA GLY A 260 42.41 12.01 3.96
C GLY A 260 42.58 12.73 5.29
N ILE A 261 41.50 13.03 6.00
CA ILE A 261 41.58 13.44 7.40
C ILE A 261 42.38 12.38 8.18
N PHE A 262 42.04 11.10 7.94
CA PHE A 262 42.83 9.93 8.36
C PHE A 262 43.58 9.39 7.14
N GLY A 263 44.88 9.38 7.17
CA GLY A 263 45.72 8.90 6.08
C GLY A 263 45.68 7.39 5.94
N TYR A 264 46.06 6.70 7.03
CA TYR A 264 46.14 5.24 7.09
C TYR A 264 45.48 4.70 8.36
N VAL A 265 44.47 3.79 8.21
CA VAL A 265 43.75 3.25 9.36
C VAL A 265 43.87 1.73 9.46
N GLY A 266 43.91 1.25 10.69
CA GLY A 266 44.05 -0.17 11.04
C GLY A 266 42.74 -0.94 10.94
N GLU A 267 42.80 -2.25 11.15
CA GLU A 267 41.68 -3.18 10.95
C GLU A 267 40.55 -3.02 11.98
N THR A 268 40.79 -2.42 13.14
CA THR A 268 39.79 -2.21 14.21
C THR A 268 39.22 -0.81 14.24
N SER A 269 39.61 0.05 13.28
CA SER A 269 39.14 1.42 13.22
C SER A 269 37.65 1.53 12.95
N SER A 270 37.00 2.48 13.57
CA SER A 270 35.57 2.74 13.37
C SER A 270 35.29 4.24 13.36
N PHE A 271 34.43 4.68 12.42
CA PHE A 271 34.02 6.07 12.26
C PHE A 271 32.51 6.17 12.24
N VAL A 272 31.93 6.96 13.15
CA VAL A 272 30.48 7.06 13.29
C VAL A 272 30.02 8.46 13.67
N GLY A 273 28.85 8.90 13.18
CA GLY A 273 28.21 10.13 13.63
C GLY A 273 28.89 11.43 13.16
N ILE A 274 29.53 11.46 11.99
CA ILE A 274 30.41 12.55 11.53
C ILE A 274 29.71 13.38 10.44
N ASN A 275 29.79 14.73 10.56
CA ASN A 275 29.45 15.64 9.48
C ASN A 275 30.73 16.30 8.93
N LEU A 276 30.92 16.20 7.62
CA LEU A 276 32.00 16.86 6.87
C LEU A 276 31.39 17.95 6.00
N GLU A 277 32.00 19.15 5.98
CA GLU A 277 31.51 20.25 5.14
C GLU A 277 32.66 21.07 4.58
N ASN A 278 32.63 21.35 3.28
CA ASN A 278 33.66 22.12 2.56
C ASN A 278 35.07 21.54 2.76
N ILE A 279 35.25 20.24 2.51
CA ILE A 279 36.52 19.53 2.68
C ILE A 279 37.23 19.45 1.33
N THR A 280 38.46 19.86 1.26
CA THR A 280 39.33 19.75 0.07
C THR A 280 40.51 18.83 0.37
N VAL A 281 40.69 17.75 -0.38
CA VAL A 281 41.82 16.82 -0.23
C VAL A 281 42.48 16.56 -1.59
N LYS A 282 43.81 16.76 -1.63
CA LYS A 282 44.63 16.43 -2.80
C LYS A 282 45.74 15.48 -2.41
N GLY A 283 45.86 14.37 -3.12
CA GLY A 283 46.88 13.36 -2.88
C GLY A 283 47.32 12.67 -4.16
N LYS A 284 48.11 11.59 -4.04
CA LYS A 284 48.56 10.78 -5.18
C LYS A 284 47.74 9.53 -5.31
N LYS A 285 47.83 8.61 -4.36
CA LYS A 285 47.07 7.33 -4.37
C LYS A 285 46.27 7.18 -3.07
N TYR A 286 45.10 6.55 -3.18
CA TYR A 286 44.22 6.28 -2.04
C TYR A 286 43.79 7.55 -1.34
N VAL A 287 42.95 8.32 -2.03
CA VAL A 287 42.55 9.66 -1.58
C VAL A 287 41.06 9.66 -1.24
N GLY A 288 40.71 10.12 -0.04
CA GLY A 288 39.31 10.27 0.40
C GLY A 288 39.15 11.49 1.31
N SER A 289 37.93 11.99 1.50
CA SER A 289 37.72 13.10 2.43
C SER A 289 38.00 12.69 3.87
N LEU A 290 37.50 11.54 4.28
CA LEU A 290 37.65 11.03 5.65
C LEU A 290 38.88 10.13 5.77
N VAL A 291 38.98 9.09 4.92
CA VAL A 291 40.05 8.09 5.01
C VAL A 291 40.77 7.94 3.67
N GLY A 292 42.10 7.94 3.67
CA GLY A 292 42.92 7.61 2.49
C GLY A 292 42.93 6.12 2.25
N TYR A 293 43.50 5.32 3.14
CA TYR A 293 43.67 3.89 3.05
C TYR A 293 43.24 3.17 4.30
N ALA A 294 42.47 2.11 4.14
CA ALA A 294 42.17 1.17 5.23
C ALA A 294 42.76 -0.21 4.95
N VAL A 295 43.25 -0.90 5.97
CA VAL A 295 43.67 -2.29 5.83
C VAL A 295 42.50 -3.16 5.38
N ASN A 296 42.76 -4.28 4.75
CA ASN A 296 41.73 -5.20 4.28
C ASN A 296 41.13 -6.00 5.46
N SER A 297 40.11 -5.43 6.09
CA SER A 297 39.43 -6.02 7.23
C SER A 297 37.91 -5.73 7.19
N LEU A 298 37.10 -6.70 7.56
CA LEU A 298 35.66 -6.53 7.76
C LEU A 298 35.31 -5.81 9.10
N ASN A 299 36.28 -5.59 9.96
CA ASN A 299 36.10 -4.91 11.24
C ASN A 299 36.30 -3.39 11.14
N MET A 300 36.98 -2.90 10.06
CA MET A 300 37.08 -1.45 9.80
C MET A 300 35.78 -0.92 9.22
N THR A 301 35.14 0.03 9.87
CA THR A 301 33.80 0.51 9.53
C THR A 301 33.72 2.04 9.43
N ILE A 302 32.94 2.50 8.43
CA ILE A 302 32.45 3.88 8.30
C ILE A 302 30.92 3.83 8.24
N ASN A 303 30.27 4.46 9.22
CA ASN A 303 28.83 4.40 9.35
C ASN A 303 28.23 5.75 9.79
N GLU A 304 27.02 6.09 9.31
CA GLU A 304 26.33 7.35 9.62
C GLU A 304 27.25 8.60 9.44
N VAL A 305 27.71 8.82 8.20
CA VAL A 305 28.52 9.97 7.81
C VAL A 305 27.80 10.82 6.76
N VAL A 306 27.77 12.13 6.99
CA VAL A 306 27.29 13.11 6.00
C VAL A 306 28.46 13.97 5.52
N ALA A 307 28.66 14.06 4.21
CA ALA A 307 29.69 14.90 3.61
C ALA A 307 29.07 15.86 2.59
N LYS A 308 29.27 17.17 2.80
CA LYS A 308 28.76 18.25 1.94
C LYS A 308 29.87 19.03 1.32
N ASN A 309 29.74 19.32 0.02
CA ASN A 309 30.69 20.16 -0.75
C ASN A 309 32.13 19.67 -0.62
N ILE A 310 32.40 18.41 -0.92
CA ILE A 310 33.74 17.83 -0.86
C ILE A 310 34.46 17.95 -2.23
N ASN A 311 35.73 18.30 -2.22
CA ASN A 311 36.57 18.42 -3.43
C ASN A 311 37.80 17.53 -3.28
N ILE A 312 37.73 16.33 -3.84
CA ILE A 312 38.74 15.30 -3.63
C ILE A 312 39.44 14.97 -4.97
N SER A 313 40.77 15.01 -4.97
CA SER A 313 41.53 14.77 -6.19
C SER A 313 42.81 13.97 -5.97
N GLY A 314 43.16 13.12 -6.96
CA GLY A 314 44.34 12.30 -6.90
C GLY A 314 44.71 11.67 -8.24
N GLU A 315 45.73 10.78 -8.24
CA GLU A 315 46.05 10.01 -9.42
C GLU A 315 45.31 8.66 -9.47
N ASN A 316 45.27 7.92 -8.34
CA ASN A 316 44.75 6.57 -8.29
C ASN A 316 43.82 6.35 -7.09
N ASN A 317 42.70 5.64 -7.29
CA ASN A 317 41.77 5.19 -6.26
C ASN A 317 41.27 6.35 -5.39
N VAL A 318 40.47 7.22 -6.00
CA VAL A 318 39.90 8.41 -5.37
C VAL A 318 38.45 8.15 -5.03
N GLY A 319 38.09 8.32 -3.77
CA GLY A 319 36.69 8.21 -3.31
C GLY A 319 36.23 9.47 -2.58
N GLY A 320 34.97 9.80 -2.64
CA GLY A 320 34.43 10.96 -1.92
C GLY A 320 34.64 10.86 -0.40
N ILE A 321 34.58 9.66 0.16
CA ILE A 321 34.77 9.38 1.59
C ILE A 321 36.07 8.64 1.84
N ILE A 322 36.34 7.57 1.11
CA ILE A 322 37.50 6.71 1.31
C ILE A 322 38.15 6.33 -0.02
N GLY A 323 39.50 6.38 -0.07
CA GLY A 323 40.28 6.01 -1.25
C GLY A 323 40.32 4.50 -1.48
N TYR A 324 40.56 3.70 -0.43
CA TYR A 324 40.73 2.25 -0.56
C TYR A 324 40.22 1.43 0.62
N ASN A 325 39.51 0.34 0.34
CA ASN A 325 38.91 -0.62 1.30
C ASN A 325 37.82 0.00 2.20
N GLY A 326 37.51 -0.66 3.33
CA GLY A 326 36.54 -0.26 4.35
C GLY A 326 35.13 -0.81 4.13
N VAL A 327 34.46 -1.17 5.21
CA VAL A 327 33.02 -1.51 5.23
C VAL A 327 32.26 -0.20 5.44
N ILE A 328 31.48 0.18 4.45
CA ILE A 328 30.81 1.49 4.41
C ILE A 328 29.30 1.30 4.36
N SER A 329 28.59 1.95 5.28
CA SER A 329 27.14 1.97 5.29
C SER A 329 26.58 3.29 5.77
N ASN A 330 25.32 3.59 5.37
CA ASN A 330 24.60 4.77 5.84
C ASN A 330 25.40 6.07 5.64
N VAL A 331 25.86 6.34 4.41
CA VAL A 331 26.66 7.52 4.04
C VAL A 331 25.91 8.39 3.05
N ILE A 332 25.90 9.68 3.29
CA ILE A 332 25.32 10.66 2.37
C ILE A 332 26.42 11.63 1.91
N VAL A 333 26.61 11.76 0.59
CA VAL A 333 27.51 12.73 -0.03
C VAL A 333 26.70 13.70 -0.88
N LYS A 334 26.77 15.00 -0.57
CA LYS A 334 26.02 16.06 -1.25
C LYS A 334 26.94 17.15 -1.80
N GLY A 335 27.00 17.26 -3.11
CA GLY A 335 27.77 18.33 -3.80
C GLY A 335 29.28 18.16 -3.76
N GLY A 336 29.97 18.92 -4.62
CA GLY A 336 31.40 18.87 -4.76
C GLY A 336 31.91 18.02 -5.92
N SER A 337 33.19 17.62 -5.85
CA SER A 337 33.85 16.89 -6.94
C SER A 337 34.78 15.77 -6.44
N VAL A 338 34.88 14.68 -7.22
CA VAL A 338 35.81 13.56 -7.00
C VAL A 338 36.55 13.28 -8.30
N ALA A 339 37.87 13.45 -8.32
CA ALA A 339 38.64 13.37 -9.56
C ALA A 339 39.87 12.47 -9.45
N ALA A 340 40.06 11.56 -10.41
CA ALA A 340 41.28 10.76 -10.57
C ALA A 340 41.90 10.93 -11.94
N SER A 341 43.22 11.18 -12.01
CA SER A 341 43.92 11.38 -13.28
C SER A 341 44.43 10.08 -13.93
N ARG A 342 44.35 8.88 -13.23
CA ARG A 342 44.92 7.63 -13.75
C ARG A 342 44.01 6.39 -13.65
N THR A 343 43.49 6.04 -12.51
CA THR A 343 42.76 4.74 -12.37
C THR A 343 41.27 4.88 -12.13
N CYS A 344 40.82 5.21 -10.92
CA CYS A 344 39.39 5.20 -10.62
C CYS A 344 38.96 6.33 -9.70
N ALA A 345 37.76 6.87 -9.98
CA ALA A 345 37.10 7.86 -9.15
C ALA A 345 35.64 7.49 -8.91
N TYR A 346 35.21 7.51 -7.65
CA TYR A 346 33.84 7.23 -7.27
C TYR A 346 33.31 8.19 -6.18
N GLY A 347 32.03 8.45 -6.19
CA GLY A 347 31.41 9.40 -5.26
C GLY A 347 31.56 9.05 -3.77
N ILE A 348 31.78 7.77 -3.39
CA ILE A 348 31.99 7.34 -2.00
C ILE A 348 33.32 6.60 -1.82
N GLN A 349 33.52 5.44 -2.48
CA GLN A 349 34.66 4.55 -2.28
C GLN A 349 35.46 4.38 -3.56
N GLY A 350 36.74 4.74 -3.56
CA GLY A 350 37.62 4.70 -4.71
C GLY A 350 37.87 3.30 -5.23
N TRP A 351 38.30 2.37 -4.38
CA TRP A 351 38.50 0.95 -4.74
C TRP A 351 38.51 0.04 -3.50
N TYR A 352 38.54 -1.28 -3.68
CA TYR A 352 38.53 -2.28 -2.63
C TYR A 352 39.23 -3.56 -3.06
N TYR A 353 39.68 -4.33 -2.07
CA TYR A 353 40.33 -5.63 -2.31
C TYR A 353 39.33 -6.78 -2.41
N SER A 354 38.22 -6.75 -1.70
CA SER A 354 37.24 -7.84 -1.58
C SER A 354 35.81 -7.38 -1.85
N ASN A 355 35.03 -8.15 -2.58
CA ASN A 355 33.62 -7.89 -2.87
C ASN A 355 32.71 -7.78 -1.61
N ASN A 356 33.23 -8.22 -0.45
CA ASN A 356 32.55 -8.04 0.83
C ASN A 356 32.64 -6.60 1.38
N LEU A 357 33.56 -5.78 0.84
CA LEU A 357 33.77 -4.38 1.19
C LEU A 357 32.95 -3.45 0.28
N LYS A 358 31.66 -3.68 0.14
CA LYS A 358 30.76 -2.88 -0.69
C LYS A 358 30.10 -1.75 0.10
N VAL A 359 29.74 -0.68 -0.62
CA VAL A 359 28.97 0.45 -0.06
C VAL A 359 27.49 0.05 0.06
N LYS A 360 26.90 0.24 1.24
CA LYS A 360 25.51 -0.09 1.54
C LYS A 360 24.70 1.12 2.00
N ASN A 361 23.39 1.12 1.68
CA ASN A 361 22.40 2.06 2.23
C ASN A 361 22.85 3.52 2.14
N SER A 362 23.40 3.96 1.01
CA SER A 362 24.07 5.24 0.88
C SER A 362 23.54 6.07 -0.29
N ILE A 363 23.68 7.40 -0.19
CA ILE A 363 23.16 8.32 -1.19
C ILE A 363 24.26 9.27 -1.66
N VAL A 364 24.30 9.54 -2.98
CA VAL A 364 25.17 10.56 -3.59
C VAL A 364 24.31 11.55 -4.38
N GLU A 365 24.40 12.84 -4.04
CA GLU A 365 23.63 13.89 -4.68
C GLU A 365 24.55 15.01 -5.24
N ASN A 366 24.32 15.42 -6.50
CA ASN A 366 24.93 16.61 -7.10
C ASN A 366 26.48 16.60 -7.07
N VAL A 367 27.11 15.43 -7.21
CA VAL A 367 28.57 15.27 -7.21
C VAL A 367 29.09 15.18 -8.65
N VAL A 368 30.20 15.85 -8.94
CA VAL A 368 30.93 15.76 -10.20
C VAL A 368 32.04 14.72 -10.07
N VAL A 369 31.95 13.60 -10.76
CA VAL A 369 33.00 12.58 -10.79
C VAL A 369 33.78 12.70 -12.11
N THR A 370 35.13 12.77 -12.03
CA THR A 370 36.00 12.88 -13.21
C THR A 370 37.09 11.80 -13.15
N VAL A 371 37.22 11.05 -14.22
CA VAL A 371 38.26 10.03 -14.37
C VAL A 371 38.83 10.07 -15.80
N SER A 372 40.10 9.78 -15.97
CA SER A 372 40.73 9.73 -17.31
C SER A 372 40.09 8.66 -18.19
N SER A 373 40.01 8.94 -19.49
CA SER A 373 39.42 8.03 -20.50
C SER A 373 39.97 6.60 -20.39
N GLY A 374 39.05 5.61 -20.45
CA GLY A 374 39.41 4.19 -20.36
C GLY A 374 39.56 3.64 -18.93
N ASN A 375 39.34 4.46 -17.89
CA ASN A 375 39.42 4.06 -16.49
C ASN A 375 38.01 3.96 -15.83
N TYR A 376 37.95 3.38 -14.64
CA TYR A 376 36.70 3.11 -13.95
C TYR A 376 36.25 4.33 -13.15
N GLY A 377 35.01 4.73 -13.34
CA GLY A 377 34.37 5.80 -12.56
C GLY A 377 32.87 5.63 -12.41
N GLY A 378 32.32 6.22 -11.36
CA GLY A 378 30.90 6.12 -11.14
C GLY A 378 30.37 6.90 -9.93
N PRO A 379 29.04 7.00 -9.81
CA PRO A 379 28.41 7.82 -8.78
C PRO A 379 28.74 7.39 -7.35
N ILE A 380 28.84 6.11 -7.03
CA ILE A 380 28.91 5.60 -5.65
C ILE A 380 30.21 4.81 -5.42
N SER A 381 30.29 3.60 -5.94
CA SER A 381 31.39 2.64 -5.86
C SER A 381 31.20 1.59 -6.96
N TYR A 382 32.22 0.76 -7.24
CA TYR A 382 32.08 -0.35 -8.20
C TYR A 382 31.07 -1.39 -7.71
N TYR A 383 31.13 -1.81 -6.43
CA TYR A 383 30.11 -2.64 -5.80
C TYR A 383 29.32 -1.84 -4.76
N LYS A 384 28.01 -1.81 -4.97
CA LYS A 384 27.07 -1.17 -4.07
C LYS A 384 25.84 -2.05 -3.83
N ASP A 385 25.21 -1.86 -2.71
CA ASP A 385 23.99 -2.54 -2.33
C ASP A 385 23.02 -1.50 -1.73
N ASN A 386 21.76 -1.52 -2.17
CA ASN A 386 20.72 -0.62 -1.68
C ASN A 386 21.18 0.85 -1.55
N SER A 387 21.94 1.34 -2.55
CA SER A 387 22.54 2.66 -2.56
C SER A 387 22.19 3.40 -3.85
N TYR A 388 21.88 4.68 -3.74
CA TYR A 388 21.26 5.48 -4.78
C TYR A 388 22.06 6.77 -5.06
N TYR A 389 21.81 7.38 -6.20
CA TYR A 389 22.39 8.67 -6.58
C TYR A 389 21.38 9.51 -7.35
N SER A 390 21.55 10.84 -7.26
CA SER A 390 20.69 11.76 -7.99
C SER A 390 21.01 11.81 -9.48
N ASN A 391 20.00 12.09 -10.27
CA ASN A 391 20.14 12.34 -11.72
C ASN A 391 20.89 13.64 -12.07
N LYS A 392 21.41 14.36 -11.06
CA LYS A 392 22.31 15.50 -11.21
C LYS A 392 23.78 15.14 -10.97
N VAL A 393 24.07 13.89 -10.60
CA VAL A 393 25.46 13.41 -10.58
C VAL A 393 25.99 13.34 -12.01
N THR A 394 27.20 13.81 -12.22
CA THR A 394 27.88 13.71 -13.51
C THR A 394 29.12 12.82 -13.43
N VAL A 395 29.37 12.03 -14.46
CA VAL A 395 30.61 11.25 -14.63
C VAL A 395 31.23 11.65 -15.94
N ASN A 396 32.44 12.20 -15.89
CA ASN A 396 33.15 12.75 -17.05
C ASN A 396 32.34 13.77 -17.88
N GLY A 397 31.56 14.61 -17.17
CA GLY A 397 30.71 15.62 -17.80
C GLY A 397 29.36 15.08 -18.29
N GLU A 398 29.14 13.77 -18.27
CA GLU A 398 27.86 13.15 -18.64
C GLU A 398 26.93 13.02 -17.42
N VAL A 399 25.72 13.57 -17.52
CA VAL A 399 24.69 13.46 -16.49
C VAL A 399 24.21 12.01 -16.39
N GLN A 400 24.14 11.49 -15.20
CA GLN A 400 23.68 10.12 -14.92
C GLN A 400 22.13 10.07 -14.88
N THR A 401 21.53 10.02 -16.06
CA THR A 401 20.07 10.10 -16.25
C THR A 401 19.29 8.93 -15.64
N ASP A 402 19.98 7.82 -15.33
CA ASP A 402 19.45 6.66 -14.60
C ASP A 402 19.44 6.84 -13.07
N GLY A 403 19.92 8.00 -12.57
CA GLY A 403 19.79 8.38 -11.16
C GLY A 403 18.39 8.83 -10.77
N LEU A 404 18.13 8.91 -9.48
CA LEU A 404 16.87 9.37 -8.91
C LEU A 404 16.70 10.90 -9.06
N SER A 405 15.49 11.37 -9.30
CA SER A 405 15.17 12.80 -9.16
C SER A 405 15.34 13.25 -7.70
N GLU A 406 15.46 14.55 -7.46
CA GLU A 406 15.57 15.09 -6.08
C GLU A 406 14.37 14.71 -5.22
N ASN A 407 13.15 14.71 -5.81
CA ASN A 407 11.95 14.26 -5.11
C ASN A 407 11.99 12.75 -4.83
N ALA A 408 12.55 11.94 -5.73
CA ALA A 408 12.68 10.51 -5.54
C ALA A 408 13.70 10.15 -4.46
N ILE A 409 14.80 10.88 -4.35
CA ILE A 409 15.79 10.71 -3.26
C ILE A 409 15.12 10.92 -1.90
N SER A 410 14.25 11.93 -1.77
CA SER A 410 13.54 12.18 -0.52
C SER A 410 12.59 11.06 -0.09
N ASN A 411 12.17 10.20 -1.01
CA ASN A 411 11.32 9.04 -0.72
C ASN A 411 12.12 7.79 -0.30
N ILE A 412 13.45 7.83 -0.33
CA ILE A 412 14.27 6.73 0.20
C ILE A 412 14.13 6.69 1.72
N ASN A 413 13.73 5.54 2.26
CA ASN A 413 13.54 5.38 3.69
C ASN A 413 14.86 5.19 4.43
N MET A 414 15.62 6.27 4.60
CA MET A 414 16.87 6.25 5.39
C MET A 414 16.61 5.97 6.88
N TYR A 415 15.40 6.22 7.36
CA TYR A 415 15.00 5.93 8.73
C TYR A 415 15.00 4.42 9.06
N GLU A 416 14.60 3.57 8.13
CA GLU A 416 14.65 2.11 8.25
C GLU A 416 16.06 1.60 8.53
N TYR A 417 17.06 2.22 7.91
CA TYR A 417 18.46 1.80 8.01
C TYR A 417 19.10 2.07 9.38
N ALA A 418 18.44 2.81 10.22
CA ALA A 418 18.93 3.14 11.56
C ALA A 418 18.92 1.95 12.55
N GLY A 419 18.49 0.76 12.14
CA GLY A 419 18.41 -0.40 13.01
C GLY A 419 17.39 -0.24 14.15
N LEU A 420 16.24 0.39 13.87
CA LEU A 420 15.20 0.68 14.88
C LEU A 420 14.62 -0.55 15.56
N ASP A 421 14.67 -1.72 14.95
CA ASP A 421 14.22 -2.98 15.55
C ASP A 421 14.86 -3.25 16.91
N THR A 422 16.14 -2.88 17.08
CA THR A 422 16.85 -3.05 18.34
C THR A 422 16.38 -2.11 19.43
N TYR A 423 15.82 -0.93 19.08
CA TYR A 423 15.27 0.01 20.07
C TYR A 423 13.92 -0.42 20.63
N ILE A 424 13.07 -0.99 19.80
CA ILE A 424 11.71 -1.38 20.19
C ILE A 424 11.69 -2.58 21.13
N GLY A 425 12.76 -3.38 21.15
CA GLY A 425 12.94 -4.50 22.08
C GLY A 425 13.57 -4.13 23.42
N GLY A 426 13.94 -2.86 23.61
CA GLY A 426 14.72 -2.41 24.78
C GLY A 426 16.24 -2.48 24.57
N ASP A 427 16.68 -2.90 23.38
CA ASP A 427 18.10 -2.88 23.00
C ASP A 427 18.40 -1.62 22.21
N ASN A 428 19.55 -0.99 22.46
CA ASN A 428 20.01 0.17 21.72
C ASN A 428 20.67 -0.28 20.41
N ASN A 429 20.51 0.51 19.31
CA ASN A 429 21.33 0.24 18.14
C ASN A 429 22.81 0.45 18.49
N SER A 430 23.69 -0.26 17.82
CA SER A 430 25.11 -0.33 18.16
C SER A 430 25.87 0.99 17.91
N THR A 431 25.34 1.90 17.11
CA THR A 431 26.00 3.14 16.73
C THR A 431 25.58 4.35 17.59
N GLY A 432 24.33 4.42 18.01
CA GLY A 432 23.74 5.56 18.70
C GLY A 432 23.28 6.69 17.78
N TYR A 433 23.30 6.50 16.45
CA TYR A 433 22.92 7.50 15.43
C TYR A 433 21.93 6.92 14.40
N TYR A 434 21.19 7.82 13.73
CA TYR A 434 20.26 7.44 12.67
C TYR A 434 20.00 8.62 11.74
N PHE A 435 19.53 8.31 10.53
CA PHE A 435 19.07 9.32 9.59
C PHE A 435 17.58 9.54 9.71
N ASP A 436 17.18 10.79 9.66
CA ASP A 436 15.78 11.20 9.64
C ASP A 436 15.63 12.48 8.83
N TYR A 437 14.41 12.93 8.62
CA TYR A 437 14.15 14.24 8.07
C TYR A 437 14.26 15.32 9.14
N GLU A 438 14.67 16.52 8.72
CA GLU A 438 14.80 17.68 9.61
C GLU A 438 13.44 18.02 10.28
N SER A 439 12.34 17.88 9.53
CA SER A 439 10.98 17.97 10.04
C SER A 439 10.06 17.08 9.23
N ASP A 440 8.82 16.86 9.70
CA ASP A 440 7.81 16.02 9.01
C ASP A 440 7.44 16.53 7.60
N THR A 441 7.79 17.78 7.25
CA THR A 441 7.53 18.38 5.94
C THR A 441 8.80 18.74 5.17
N SER A 442 9.98 18.50 5.76
CA SER A 442 11.27 18.80 5.12
C SER A 442 11.70 17.68 4.18
N ASN A 443 12.29 18.01 3.04
CA ASN A 443 12.97 17.06 2.15
C ASN A 443 14.45 16.87 2.50
N ASN A 444 14.92 17.50 3.60
CA ASN A 444 16.32 17.47 3.99
C ASN A 444 16.58 16.33 4.99
N ILE A 445 17.32 15.30 4.54
CA ILE A 445 17.76 14.20 5.40
C ILE A 445 18.92 14.70 6.27
N VAL A 446 18.82 14.48 7.57
CA VAL A 446 19.79 14.89 8.58
C VAL A 446 20.19 13.71 9.47
N LEU A 447 21.40 13.78 10.01
CA LEU A 447 21.90 12.83 10.98
C LEU A 447 21.47 13.25 12.39
N LYS A 448 20.85 12.34 13.14
CA LYS A 448 20.38 12.53 14.51
C LYS A 448 21.08 11.59 15.49
N SER A 449 21.13 11.97 16.76
CA SER A 449 21.65 11.14 17.84
C SER A 449 20.51 10.65 18.71
N VAL A 450 20.44 9.36 18.95
CA VAL A 450 19.44 8.74 19.82
C VAL A 450 19.46 9.31 21.25
N LYS A 451 20.64 9.76 21.72
CA LYS A 451 20.77 10.36 23.05
C LYS A 451 20.09 11.73 23.16
N LYS A 452 20.11 12.53 22.06
CA LYS A 452 19.48 13.86 22.02
C LYS A 452 18.04 13.81 21.50
N ASP A 453 17.79 12.99 20.51
CA ASP A 453 16.52 12.80 19.84
C ASP A 453 16.11 11.32 19.98
N PRO A 454 15.62 10.88 21.16
CA PRO A 454 15.30 9.48 21.39
C PRO A 454 14.14 9.05 20.50
N ILE A 455 14.30 7.88 19.88
CA ILE A 455 13.22 7.26 19.11
C ILE A 455 12.27 6.60 20.10
N THR A 456 11.06 7.11 20.20
CA THR A 456 10.01 6.50 21.01
C THR A 456 9.05 5.73 20.11
N PHE A 457 8.91 4.44 20.34
CA PHE A 457 7.92 3.60 19.69
C PHE A 457 6.63 3.59 20.51
N ASN A 458 5.66 4.41 20.11
CA ASN A 458 4.43 4.69 20.88
C ASN A 458 3.17 4.14 20.20
N LEU A 459 3.26 3.06 19.43
CA LEU A 459 2.06 2.49 18.83
C LEU A 459 1.16 1.88 19.92
N THR A 460 -0.10 2.29 19.91
CA THR A 460 -1.12 1.70 20.78
C THR A 460 -1.34 0.24 20.39
N GLY A 461 -1.36 -0.68 21.35
CA GLY A 461 -1.55 -2.11 21.12
C GLY A 461 -0.38 -2.94 21.61
N LYS A 462 -0.42 -4.24 21.35
CA LYS A 462 0.62 -5.22 21.73
C LYS A 462 1.23 -5.94 20.52
N GLY A 463 0.71 -5.69 19.30
CA GLY A 463 1.14 -6.36 18.08
C GLY A 463 0.69 -7.83 17.98
N THR A 464 -0.28 -8.27 18.79
CA THR A 464 -0.92 -9.58 18.68
C THR A 464 -2.19 -9.48 17.81
N GLU A 465 -2.73 -10.61 17.41
CA GLU A 465 -3.98 -10.66 16.61
C GLU A 465 -5.17 -10.02 17.35
N GLU A 466 -5.30 -10.31 18.64
CA GLU A 466 -6.39 -9.77 19.47
C GLU A 466 -6.17 -8.30 19.87
N ASN A 467 -4.90 -7.85 19.88
CA ASN A 467 -4.52 -6.49 20.26
C ASN A 467 -3.42 -5.96 19.32
N PRO A 468 -3.75 -5.69 18.04
CA PRO A 468 -2.79 -5.23 17.05
C PRO A 468 -2.26 -3.82 17.36
N TYR A 469 -1.09 -3.49 16.83
CA TYR A 469 -0.61 -2.11 16.82
C TYR A 469 -1.49 -1.24 15.92
N LEU A 470 -1.97 -0.11 16.44
CA LEU A 470 -2.84 0.82 15.71
C LEU A 470 -2.02 1.85 14.95
N ILE A 471 -2.35 2.04 13.68
CA ILE A 471 -1.81 3.07 12.80
C ILE A 471 -2.92 4.05 12.45
N LYS A 472 -2.81 5.33 12.86
CA LYS A 472 -3.85 6.35 12.74
C LYS A 472 -3.44 7.54 11.87
N ASN A 473 -2.14 7.74 11.65
CA ASN A 473 -1.58 8.90 10.96
C ASN A 473 -0.16 8.63 10.42
N MET A 474 0.41 9.60 9.69
CA MET A 474 1.74 9.47 9.09
C MET A 474 2.88 9.37 10.13
N LYS A 475 2.72 9.90 11.34
CA LYS A 475 3.71 9.76 12.41
C LYS A 475 3.80 8.30 12.89
N GLU A 476 2.66 7.64 13.06
CA GLU A 476 2.60 6.21 13.40
C GLU A 476 2.99 5.31 12.21
N TRP A 477 2.69 5.75 10.97
CA TRP A 477 3.18 5.11 9.73
C TRP A 477 4.71 5.07 9.68
N LYS A 478 5.37 6.18 10.02
CA LYS A 478 6.82 6.28 10.11
C LYS A 478 7.40 5.25 11.10
N MET A 479 6.75 5.04 12.25
CA MET A 479 7.19 4.03 13.22
C MET A 479 7.12 2.61 12.66
N LEU A 480 6.03 2.26 11.94
CA LEU A 480 5.92 0.98 11.25
C LEU A 480 7.03 0.83 10.20
N ALA A 481 7.30 1.89 9.43
CA ALA A 481 8.36 1.89 8.42
C ALA A 481 9.78 1.74 9.00
N GLY A 482 9.98 2.10 10.25
CA GLY A 482 11.27 1.92 10.94
C GLY A 482 11.55 0.49 11.40
N VAL A 483 10.52 -0.39 11.47
CA VAL A 483 10.63 -1.77 11.98
C VAL A 483 9.89 -2.79 11.11
N PRO A 484 10.17 -2.83 9.81
CA PRO A 484 9.40 -3.63 8.88
C PRO A 484 9.52 -5.15 9.10
N SER A 485 10.64 -5.63 9.64
CA SER A 485 10.94 -7.06 9.79
C SER A 485 10.17 -7.77 10.92
N ARG A 486 9.43 -7.04 11.74
CA ARG A 486 8.68 -7.62 12.85
C ARG A 486 7.46 -8.42 12.38
N GLU A 487 7.35 -9.64 12.89
CA GLU A 487 6.22 -10.54 12.65
C GLU A 487 5.10 -10.26 13.66
N VAL A 488 4.40 -9.13 13.47
CA VAL A 488 3.33 -8.64 14.35
C VAL A 488 2.11 -8.21 13.56
N TYR A 489 1.01 -7.97 14.27
CA TYR A 489 -0.25 -7.52 13.69
C TYR A 489 -0.37 -6.00 13.80
N TYR A 490 -0.71 -5.37 12.67
CA TYR A 490 -1.00 -3.94 12.54
C TYR A 490 -2.44 -3.74 12.10
N LYS A 491 -3.05 -2.67 12.57
CA LYS A 491 -4.40 -2.26 12.18
C LYS A 491 -4.43 -0.80 11.79
N ILE A 492 -4.89 -0.51 10.58
CA ILE A 492 -5.13 0.87 10.15
C ILE A 492 -6.43 1.34 10.80
N ASN A 493 -6.36 2.33 11.69
CA ASN A 493 -7.51 2.70 12.51
C ASN A 493 -8.22 3.98 12.06
N ASN A 494 -7.60 4.74 11.16
CA ASN A 494 -8.17 5.93 10.50
C ASN A 494 -7.80 5.93 9.03
N ASP A 495 -8.49 6.71 8.23
CA ASP A 495 -8.04 7.06 6.88
C ASP A 495 -6.71 7.82 6.97
N ILE A 496 -5.74 7.45 6.16
CA ILE A 496 -4.40 8.05 6.16
C ILE A 496 -4.14 8.71 4.81
N ASP A 497 -3.99 10.02 4.82
CA ASP A 497 -3.49 10.80 3.68
C ASP A 497 -1.97 10.66 3.59
N LEU A 498 -1.50 9.85 2.63
CA LEU A 498 -0.09 9.57 2.43
C LEU A 498 0.70 10.77 1.88
N SER A 499 0.02 11.86 1.51
CA SER A 499 0.63 13.14 1.11
C SER A 499 0.75 14.14 2.27
N SER A 500 0.19 13.86 3.43
CA SER A 500 0.16 14.78 4.57
C SER A 500 1.50 14.93 5.32
N GLY A 501 2.52 14.21 4.89
CA GLY A 501 3.89 14.26 5.42
C GLY A 501 4.83 13.49 4.51
N HIS A 502 6.07 13.23 4.95
CA HIS A 502 6.97 12.35 4.22
C HIS A 502 6.40 10.93 4.19
N PHE A 503 6.31 10.38 2.99
CA PHE A 503 5.96 8.99 2.82
C PHE A 503 7.21 8.12 2.96
N TYR A 504 7.13 7.14 3.83
CA TYR A 504 8.15 6.11 4.01
C TYR A 504 7.65 4.80 3.41
N MET A 505 8.26 4.36 2.30
CA MET A 505 8.03 3.02 1.76
C MET A 505 8.47 1.97 2.79
N ILE A 506 7.64 0.95 2.99
CA ILE A 506 7.87 -0.05 4.04
C ILE A 506 8.49 -1.31 3.43
N GLY A 507 9.60 -1.74 4.02
CA GLY A 507 10.30 -2.96 3.63
C GLY A 507 11.15 -2.84 2.36
N SER A 508 12.38 -3.26 2.47
CA SER A 508 13.38 -3.35 1.40
C SER A 508 13.90 -4.78 1.28
N ALA A 509 14.70 -5.08 0.25
CA ALA A 509 15.30 -6.39 0.08
C ALA A 509 16.25 -6.77 1.24
N SER A 510 16.87 -5.78 1.89
CA SER A 510 17.75 -5.98 3.06
C SER A 510 16.98 -6.05 4.39
N ASN A 511 15.79 -5.44 4.46
CA ASN A 511 14.93 -5.43 5.64
C ASN A 511 13.45 -5.59 5.23
N PRO A 512 13.04 -6.82 4.84
CA PRO A 512 11.71 -7.05 4.29
C PRO A 512 10.61 -6.94 5.35
N PHE A 513 9.44 -6.48 4.91
CA PHE A 513 8.26 -6.44 5.77
C PHE A 513 7.72 -7.85 6.05
N SER A 514 7.44 -8.16 7.32
CA SER A 514 6.96 -9.47 7.78
C SER A 514 5.65 -9.41 8.57
N GLY A 515 5.05 -8.25 8.71
CA GLY A 515 3.83 -8.03 9.50
C GLY A 515 2.54 -8.41 8.79
N LYS A 516 1.46 -8.46 9.55
CA LYS A 516 0.09 -8.65 9.07
C LYS A 516 -0.69 -7.35 9.21
N VAL A 517 -1.32 -6.88 8.13
CA VAL A 517 -2.00 -5.59 8.08
C VAL A 517 -3.50 -5.79 7.92
N ASP A 518 -4.25 -5.41 8.94
CA ASP A 518 -5.69 -5.24 8.92
C ASP A 518 -6.03 -3.78 8.52
N GLY A 519 -6.57 -3.59 7.34
CA GLY A 519 -6.98 -2.27 6.83
C GLY A 519 -8.16 -1.65 7.55
N ASN A 520 -9.01 -2.46 8.23
CA ASN A 520 -10.18 -2.01 8.98
C ASN A 520 -11.16 -1.14 8.16
N LEU A 521 -11.18 -1.31 6.84
CA LEU A 521 -11.89 -0.50 5.85
C LEU A 521 -11.36 0.93 5.69
N SER A 522 -10.30 1.31 6.39
CA SER A 522 -9.68 2.62 6.27
C SER A 522 -9.03 2.81 4.90
N ARG A 523 -8.96 4.06 4.46
CA ARG A 523 -8.33 4.43 3.18
C ARG A 523 -6.86 4.78 3.40
N LEU A 524 -6.01 4.28 2.52
CA LEU A 524 -4.67 4.80 2.25
C LEU A 524 -4.75 5.56 0.93
N TYR A 525 -4.53 6.88 0.92
CA TYR A 525 -4.85 7.69 -0.24
C TYR A 525 -3.86 8.81 -0.52
N ASN A 526 -3.93 9.36 -1.76
CA ASN A 526 -3.10 10.47 -2.24
C ASN A 526 -1.59 10.19 -2.22
N LEU A 527 -1.15 8.98 -2.57
CA LEU A 527 0.27 8.70 -2.71
C LEU A 527 0.79 9.11 -4.10
N ASN A 528 1.91 9.83 -4.13
CA ASN A 528 2.70 10.05 -5.33
C ASN A 528 4.16 9.63 -5.07
N LEU A 529 4.43 8.35 -5.26
CA LEU A 529 5.74 7.73 -5.05
C LEU A 529 6.46 7.55 -6.38
N ASP A 530 7.40 8.42 -6.70
CA ASP A 530 8.27 8.33 -7.88
C ASP A 530 9.71 8.07 -7.45
N ILE A 531 10.12 6.81 -7.43
CA ILE A 531 11.48 6.38 -7.15
C ILE A 531 12.07 5.53 -8.29
N ALA A 532 11.62 5.76 -9.54
CA ALA A 532 12.36 5.22 -10.68
C ALA A 532 13.78 5.81 -10.68
N PRO A 533 14.85 5.02 -10.73
CA PRO A 533 15.00 3.63 -11.17
C PRO A 533 15.11 2.57 -10.06
N ALA A 534 14.50 2.72 -8.90
CA ALA A 534 14.53 1.69 -7.85
C ALA A 534 13.68 0.46 -8.21
N ASP A 535 14.10 -0.71 -7.74
CA ASP A 535 13.35 -1.97 -7.81
C ASP A 535 12.46 -2.15 -6.56
N ASN A 536 11.47 -3.04 -6.63
CA ASN A 536 10.57 -3.40 -5.52
C ASN A 536 9.80 -2.22 -4.95
N VAL A 537 8.95 -1.59 -5.76
CA VAL A 537 8.30 -0.32 -5.42
C VAL A 537 6.80 -0.50 -5.20
N GLY A 538 6.30 -0.02 -4.06
CA GLY A 538 4.90 0.00 -3.65
C GLY A 538 4.75 0.71 -2.31
N ILE A 539 3.56 0.73 -1.74
CA ILE A 539 3.38 1.14 -0.34
C ILE A 539 4.26 0.26 0.56
N PHE A 540 4.30 -1.05 0.27
CA PHE A 540 5.24 -2.02 0.81
C PHE A 540 6.18 -2.45 -0.32
N GLY A 541 7.46 -2.13 -0.21
CA GLY A 541 8.44 -2.42 -1.28
C GLY A 541 8.74 -3.91 -1.41
N TYR A 542 9.19 -4.55 -0.35
CA TYR A 542 9.55 -5.97 -0.31
C TYR A 542 8.91 -6.66 0.91
N VAL A 543 8.20 -7.77 0.68
CA VAL A 543 7.48 -8.49 1.75
C VAL A 543 7.86 -9.97 1.80
N THR A 544 7.79 -10.56 3.01
CA THR A 544 8.08 -11.98 3.24
C THR A 544 6.83 -12.87 3.10
N GLU A 545 7.03 -14.18 3.20
CA GLU A 545 5.95 -15.18 3.23
C GLU A 545 5.03 -15.08 4.46
N LYS A 546 5.44 -14.34 5.49
CA LYS A 546 4.67 -14.16 6.73
C LYS A 546 3.69 -12.98 6.64
N SER A 547 3.82 -12.17 5.59
CA SER A 547 3.00 -10.97 5.41
C SER A 547 1.59 -11.30 4.93
N SER A 548 0.63 -10.54 5.42
CA SER A 548 -0.75 -10.58 4.92
C SER A 548 -1.41 -9.20 4.96
N PHE A 549 -2.30 -8.96 4.01
CA PHE A 549 -3.02 -7.70 3.84
C PHE A 549 -4.49 -8.00 3.62
N ALA A 550 -5.37 -7.41 4.43
CA ALA A 550 -6.81 -7.58 4.29
C ALA A 550 -7.58 -6.31 4.66
N GLY A 551 -8.76 -6.11 4.07
CA GLY A 551 -9.67 -5.03 4.46
C GLY A 551 -9.21 -3.62 4.08
N LEU A 552 -8.39 -3.45 3.04
CA LEU A 552 -7.78 -2.17 2.64
C LEU A 552 -8.54 -1.47 1.51
N ASN A 553 -8.64 -0.14 1.61
CA ASN A 553 -9.05 0.73 0.51
C ASN A 553 -7.88 1.61 0.08
N LEU A 554 -7.47 1.52 -1.18
CA LEU A 554 -6.44 2.35 -1.81
C LEU A 554 -7.12 3.36 -2.74
N GLU A 555 -6.75 4.64 -2.68
CA GLU A 555 -7.38 5.67 -3.50
C GLU A 555 -6.36 6.73 -3.96
N ASN A 556 -6.37 7.06 -5.27
CA ASN A 556 -5.46 8.04 -5.86
C ASN A 556 -3.98 7.70 -5.57
N ILE A 557 -3.55 6.51 -5.96
CA ILE A 557 -2.19 6.01 -5.74
C ILE A 557 -1.39 6.08 -7.04
N THR A 558 -0.35 6.87 -7.06
CA THR A 558 0.63 6.91 -8.16
C THR A 558 1.95 6.33 -7.68
N VAL A 559 2.45 5.31 -8.39
CA VAL A 559 3.73 4.65 -8.08
C VAL A 559 4.55 4.49 -9.35
N LYS A 560 5.80 4.95 -9.33
CA LYS A 560 6.77 4.73 -10.40
C LYS A 560 8.02 4.09 -9.85
N GLY A 561 8.47 3.03 -10.51
CA GLY A 561 9.68 2.29 -10.17
C GLY A 561 10.34 1.70 -11.41
N LYS A 562 11.31 0.80 -11.21
CA LYS A 562 11.98 0.09 -12.31
C LYS A 562 11.44 -1.32 -12.48
N LYS A 563 11.64 -2.19 -11.50
CA LYS A 563 11.16 -3.58 -11.53
C LYS A 563 10.30 -3.88 -10.32
N TYR A 564 9.32 -4.76 -10.53
CA TYR A 564 8.42 -5.21 -9.47
C TYR A 564 7.68 -4.03 -8.83
N VAL A 565 6.77 -3.45 -9.61
CA VAL A 565 6.05 -2.23 -9.22
C VAL A 565 4.57 -2.54 -9.03
N GLY A 566 4.02 -2.17 -7.87
CA GLY A 566 2.60 -2.31 -7.54
C GLY A 566 2.11 -1.17 -6.67
N SER A 567 0.80 -0.94 -6.59
CA SER A 567 0.27 0.09 -5.68
C SER A 567 0.48 -0.29 -4.21
N LEU A 568 0.17 -1.53 -3.85
CA LEU A 568 0.30 -2.02 -2.48
C LEU A 568 1.67 -2.66 -2.23
N VAL A 569 2.08 -3.61 -3.07
CA VAL A 569 3.32 -4.38 -2.88
C VAL A 569 4.17 -4.36 -4.13
N GLY A 570 5.47 -4.08 -3.98
CA GLY A 570 6.43 -4.19 -5.07
C GLY A 570 6.76 -5.66 -5.35
N TYR A 571 7.38 -6.34 -4.41
CA TYR A 571 7.85 -7.72 -4.51
C TYR A 571 7.45 -8.55 -3.29
N ALA A 572 6.92 -9.72 -3.51
CA ALA A 572 6.76 -10.74 -2.47
C ALA A 572 7.66 -11.93 -2.72
N VAL A 573 8.19 -12.54 -1.66
CA VAL A 573 8.91 -13.80 -1.78
C VAL A 573 8.01 -14.90 -2.36
N ASN A 574 8.60 -15.88 -3.01
CA ASN A 574 7.85 -16.98 -3.61
C ASN A 574 7.29 -17.92 -2.52
N SER A 575 6.07 -17.65 -2.08
CA SER A 575 5.39 -18.44 -1.06
C SER A 575 3.88 -18.43 -1.27
N LEU A 576 3.22 -19.51 -0.89
CA LEU A 576 1.75 -19.61 -0.83
C LEU A 576 1.16 -19.02 0.47
N ASN A 577 1.99 -18.57 1.40
CA ASN A 577 1.55 -18.04 2.68
C ASN A 577 1.36 -16.51 2.67
N MET A 578 2.08 -15.79 1.77
CA MET A 578 1.88 -14.35 1.60
C MET A 578 0.56 -14.08 0.88
N THR A 579 -0.34 -13.33 1.51
CA THR A 579 -1.70 -13.13 1.00
C THR A 579 -2.10 -11.66 0.90
N ILE A 580 -2.85 -11.33 -0.18
CA ILE A 580 -3.58 -10.08 -0.34
C ILE A 580 -5.05 -10.44 -0.56
N ASN A 581 -5.91 -10.02 0.33
CA ASN A 581 -7.33 -10.40 0.32
C ASN A 581 -8.24 -9.21 0.68
N GLU A 582 -9.43 -9.15 0.06
CA GLU A 582 -10.41 -8.07 0.27
C GLU A 582 -9.78 -6.66 0.22
N VAL A 583 -9.24 -6.31 -0.96
CA VAL A 583 -8.66 -4.99 -1.25
C VAL A 583 -9.44 -4.29 -2.36
N VAL A 584 -9.78 -3.03 -2.14
CA VAL A 584 -10.34 -2.14 -3.17
C VAL A 584 -9.33 -1.07 -3.52
N ALA A 585 -9.01 -0.93 -4.81
CA ALA A 585 -8.10 0.11 -5.30
C ALA A 585 -8.79 0.97 -6.37
N LYS A 586 -8.81 2.29 -6.15
CA LYS A 586 -9.44 3.27 -7.05
C LYS A 586 -8.43 4.29 -7.55
N ASN A 587 -8.49 4.59 -8.84
CA ASN A 587 -7.64 5.61 -9.48
C ASN A 587 -6.15 5.36 -9.22
N ILE A 588 -5.66 4.18 -9.57
CA ILE A 588 -4.25 3.83 -9.41
C ILE A 588 -3.47 4.08 -10.72
N ASN A 589 -2.29 4.69 -10.63
CA ASN A 589 -1.41 4.97 -11.76
C ASN A 589 -0.03 4.38 -11.50
N ILE A 590 0.20 3.19 -12.03
CA ILE A 590 1.39 2.40 -11.73
C ILE A 590 2.25 2.25 -12.97
N SER A 591 3.55 2.56 -12.87
CA SER A 591 4.44 2.48 -14.02
C SER A 591 5.84 1.99 -13.68
N GLY A 592 6.47 1.29 -14.62
CA GLY A 592 7.83 0.77 -14.47
C GLY A 592 8.41 0.20 -15.76
N GLU A 593 9.56 -0.46 -15.66
CA GLU A 593 10.16 -1.17 -16.79
C GLU A 593 9.69 -2.63 -16.84
N ASN A 594 9.72 -3.34 -15.71
CA ASN A 594 9.49 -4.78 -15.66
C ASN A 594 8.51 -5.18 -14.55
N ASN A 595 7.62 -6.10 -14.87
CA ASN A 595 6.69 -6.73 -13.92
C ASN A 595 5.87 -5.71 -13.11
N VAL A 596 4.98 -5.03 -13.81
CA VAL A 596 4.13 -3.99 -13.25
C VAL A 596 2.72 -4.54 -13.05
N GLY A 597 2.21 -4.45 -11.84
CA GLY A 597 0.84 -4.84 -11.52
C GLY A 597 0.07 -3.73 -10.81
N GLY A 598 -1.22 -3.67 -11.01
CA GLY A 598 -2.06 -2.66 -10.35
C GLY A 598 -1.98 -2.72 -8.82
N ILE A 599 -1.88 -3.92 -8.26
CA ILE A 599 -1.79 -4.16 -6.81
C ILE A 599 -0.38 -4.63 -6.40
N ILE A 600 0.17 -5.60 -7.11
CA ILE A 600 1.48 -6.20 -6.80
C ILE A 600 2.32 -6.41 -8.06
N GLY A 601 3.60 -6.06 -7.98
CA GLY A 601 4.53 -6.27 -9.09
C GLY A 601 4.91 -7.73 -9.29
N TYR A 602 5.19 -8.48 -8.24
CA TYR A 602 5.69 -9.85 -8.35
C TYR A 602 5.25 -10.77 -7.22
N ASN A 603 4.81 -12.00 -7.56
CA ASN A 603 4.33 -13.07 -6.66
C ASN A 603 3.06 -12.70 -5.85
N GLY A 604 2.81 -13.40 -4.75
CA GLY A 604 1.66 -13.23 -3.84
C GLY A 604 0.43 -14.04 -4.22
N VAL A 605 -0.27 -14.56 -3.22
CA VAL A 605 -1.60 -15.16 -3.34
C VAL A 605 -2.63 -14.05 -3.21
N ILE A 606 -3.38 -13.80 -4.27
CA ILE A 606 -4.29 -12.67 -4.38
C ILE A 606 -5.71 -13.17 -4.58
N SER A 607 -6.63 -12.72 -3.75
CA SER A 607 -8.05 -13.02 -3.88
C SER A 607 -8.94 -11.86 -3.45
N ASN A 608 -10.16 -11.82 -4.00
CA ASN A 608 -11.16 -10.83 -3.60
C ASN A 608 -10.63 -9.39 -3.73
N VAL A 609 -10.12 -9.02 -4.90
CA VAL A 609 -9.57 -7.69 -5.18
C VAL A 609 -10.38 -6.98 -6.25
N ILE A 610 -10.68 -5.70 -6.03
CA ILE A 610 -11.35 -4.85 -7.01
C ILE A 610 -10.44 -3.67 -7.35
N VAL A 611 -10.13 -3.50 -8.64
CA VAL A 611 -9.39 -2.34 -9.16
C VAL A 611 -10.29 -1.53 -10.07
N LYS A 612 -10.50 -0.24 -9.76
CA LYS A 612 -11.38 0.68 -10.52
C LYS A 612 -10.64 1.94 -10.97
N GLY A 613 -10.46 2.06 -12.27
CA GLY A 613 -9.86 3.25 -12.89
C GLY A 613 -8.37 3.39 -12.70
N GLY A 614 -7.77 4.25 -13.52
CA GLY A 614 -6.34 4.51 -13.52
C GLY A 614 -5.59 3.78 -14.64
N SER A 615 -4.28 3.62 -14.45
CA SER A 615 -3.40 3.04 -15.46
C SER A 615 -2.31 2.13 -14.89
N VAL A 616 -1.92 1.12 -15.67
CA VAL A 616 -0.79 0.22 -15.35
C VAL A 616 0.10 0.10 -16.58
N ALA A 617 1.36 0.51 -16.48
CA ALA A 617 2.24 0.60 -17.64
C ALA A 617 3.62 -0.02 -17.41
N ALA A 618 4.08 -0.86 -18.34
CA ALA A 618 5.44 -1.40 -18.36
C ALA A 618 6.14 -1.11 -19.70
N SER A 619 7.38 -0.60 -19.63
CA SER A 619 8.14 -0.27 -20.83
C SER A 619 8.97 -1.43 -21.40
N ARG A 620 9.12 -2.58 -20.70
CA ARG A 620 9.99 -3.69 -21.13
C ARG A 620 9.36 -5.07 -21.09
N THR A 621 8.76 -5.54 -19.98
CA THR A 621 8.33 -6.95 -19.91
C THR A 621 6.81 -7.12 -19.80
N CYS A 622 6.19 -6.87 -18.66
CA CYS A 622 4.77 -7.17 -18.50
C CYS A 622 4.03 -6.14 -17.63
N ALA A 623 2.79 -5.86 -18.02
CA ALA A 623 1.85 -5.02 -17.30
C ALA A 623 0.49 -5.71 -17.17
N TYR A 624 -0.05 -5.79 -15.97
CA TYR A 624 -1.36 -6.36 -15.70
C TYR A 624 -2.16 -5.53 -14.67
N GLY A 625 -3.47 -5.52 -14.81
CA GLY A 625 -4.35 -4.72 -13.94
C GLY A 625 -4.28 -5.05 -12.44
N ILE A 626 -3.83 -6.26 -12.04
CA ILE A 626 -3.69 -6.66 -10.64
C ILE A 626 -2.27 -7.13 -10.32
N GLN A 627 -1.79 -8.22 -10.93
CA GLN A 627 -0.51 -8.85 -10.63
C GLN A 627 0.42 -8.84 -11.84
N GLY A 628 1.60 -8.21 -11.71
CA GLY A 628 2.57 -8.05 -12.77
C GLY A 628 3.14 -9.37 -13.27
N TRP A 629 3.67 -10.21 -12.37
CA TRP A 629 4.16 -11.56 -12.71
C TRP A 629 4.23 -12.47 -11.47
N TYR A 630 4.56 -13.74 -11.67
CA TYR A 630 4.65 -14.75 -10.61
C TYR A 630 5.68 -15.85 -10.97
N TYR A 631 6.20 -16.49 -9.94
CA TYR A 631 7.15 -17.60 -10.10
C TYR A 631 6.45 -18.96 -10.28
N SER A 632 5.28 -19.18 -9.69
CA SER A 632 4.58 -20.47 -9.68
C SER A 632 3.12 -20.33 -10.13
N ASN A 633 2.65 -21.27 -10.96
CA ASN A 633 1.24 -21.33 -11.41
C ASN A 633 0.22 -21.47 -10.27
N ASN A 634 0.65 -21.77 -9.05
CA ASN A 634 -0.21 -21.79 -7.87
C ASN A 634 -0.50 -20.37 -7.32
N LEU A 635 0.25 -19.35 -7.75
CA LEU A 635 0.07 -17.95 -7.37
C LEU A 635 -0.91 -17.26 -8.34
N LYS A 636 -2.17 -17.67 -8.32
CA LYS A 636 -3.23 -17.13 -9.17
C LYS A 636 -3.92 -15.93 -8.53
N VAL A 637 -4.40 -15.02 -9.37
CA VAL A 637 -5.41 -14.04 -8.95
C VAL A 637 -6.78 -14.68 -8.98
N LYS A 638 -7.52 -14.66 -7.87
CA LYS A 638 -8.84 -15.29 -7.72
C LYS A 638 -9.92 -14.30 -7.36
N ASN A 639 -11.15 -14.55 -7.82
CA ASN A 639 -12.37 -13.86 -7.40
C ASN A 639 -12.24 -12.33 -7.46
N SER A 640 -11.65 -11.79 -8.53
CA SER A 640 -11.25 -10.39 -8.59
C SER A 640 -11.82 -9.68 -9.81
N ILE A 641 -11.98 -8.35 -9.72
CA ILE A 641 -12.59 -7.53 -10.77
C ILE A 641 -11.65 -6.35 -11.12
N VAL A 642 -11.53 -6.06 -12.41
CA VAL A 642 -10.84 -4.88 -12.93
C VAL A 642 -11.78 -4.07 -13.81
N GLU A 643 -12.01 -2.79 -13.49
CA GLU A 643 -12.92 -1.89 -14.18
C GLU A 643 -12.21 -0.61 -14.64
N ASN A 644 -12.40 -0.24 -15.90
CA ASN A 644 -11.97 1.07 -16.44
C ASN A 644 -10.46 1.36 -16.27
N VAL A 645 -9.60 0.36 -16.38
CA VAL A 645 -8.14 0.49 -16.25
C VAL A 645 -7.48 0.52 -17.62
N VAL A 646 -6.53 1.41 -17.80
CA VAL A 646 -5.68 1.48 -19.01
C VAL A 646 -4.40 0.67 -18.76
N VAL A 647 -4.23 -0.44 -19.48
CA VAL A 647 -3.01 -1.25 -19.42
C VAL A 647 -2.15 -0.95 -20.64
N THR A 648 -0.87 -0.65 -20.43
CA THR A 648 0.09 -0.38 -21.52
C THR A 648 1.34 -1.20 -21.35
N VAL A 649 1.76 -1.89 -22.40
CA VAL A 649 2.99 -2.66 -22.44
C VAL A 649 3.65 -2.50 -23.81
N SER A 650 4.98 -2.50 -23.85
CA SER A 650 5.71 -2.40 -25.11
C SER A 650 5.40 -3.57 -26.05
N PRO A 651 5.37 -3.35 -27.38
CA PRO A 651 5.05 -4.39 -28.36
C PRO A 651 5.90 -5.67 -28.19
N GLY A 652 5.26 -6.84 -28.31
CA GLY A 652 5.91 -8.14 -28.16
C GLY A 652 6.05 -8.65 -26.72
N ASN A 653 5.61 -7.88 -25.73
CA ASN A 653 5.61 -8.26 -24.31
C ASN A 653 4.24 -8.67 -23.80
N TYR A 654 4.19 -9.26 -22.61
CA TYR A 654 2.96 -9.78 -22.01
C TYR A 654 2.18 -8.68 -21.29
N GLY A 655 0.88 -8.61 -21.53
CA GLY A 655 0.00 -7.69 -20.84
C GLY A 655 -1.45 -8.16 -20.83
N GLY A 656 -2.24 -7.63 -19.91
CA GLY A 656 -3.65 -7.98 -19.83
C GLY A 656 -4.41 -7.31 -18.67
N PRO A 657 -5.73 -7.45 -18.69
CA PRO A 657 -6.59 -6.78 -17.70
C PRO A 657 -6.36 -7.18 -16.25
N ILE A 658 -6.01 -8.42 -15.94
CA ILE A 658 -5.98 -8.94 -14.56
C ILE A 658 -4.58 -9.44 -14.18
N SER A 659 -4.19 -10.60 -14.67
CA SER A 659 -2.92 -11.31 -14.48
C SER A 659 -2.78 -12.34 -15.60
N TYR A 660 -1.58 -12.86 -15.81
CA TYR A 660 -1.37 -13.98 -16.73
C TYR A 660 -2.13 -15.24 -16.27
N ASN A 661 -2.12 -15.52 -14.97
CA ASN A 661 -2.81 -16.67 -14.37
C ASN A 661 -3.93 -16.19 -13.42
N LYS A 662 -5.18 -16.42 -13.82
CA LYS A 662 -6.36 -15.99 -13.07
C LYS A 662 -7.38 -17.11 -12.99
N ASP A 663 -8.21 -17.04 -11.97
CA ASP A 663 -9.30 -17.96 -11.71
C ASP A 663 -10.53 -17.17 -11.25
N ASN A 664 -11.69 -17.45 -11.82
CA ASN A 664 -12.96 -16.81 -11.44
C ASN A 664 -12.85 -15.27 -11.29
N SER A 665 -12.13 -14.61 -12.21
CA SER A 665 -11.84 -13.18 -12.16
C SER A 665 -12.20 -12.50 -13.47
N TYR A 666 -12.79 -11.31 -13.41
CA TYR A 666 -13.44 -10.64 -14.50
C TYR A 666 -12.92 -9.21 -14.70
N TYR A 667 -13.17 -8.64 -15.87
CA TYR A 667 -12.84 -7.25 -16.18
C TYR A 667 -13.93 -6.62 -17.04
N SER A 668 -14.03 -5.29 -16.96
CA SER A 668 -15.01 -4.57 -17.75
C SER A 668 -14.57 -4.40 -19.20
N ASN A 669 -15.53 -4.35 -20.10
CA ASN A 669 -15.31 -4.02 -21.53
C ASN A 669 -14.86 -2.57 -21.79
N LYS A 670 -14.58 -1.80 -20.73
CA LYS A 670 -13.93 -0.48 -20.78
C LYS A 670 -12.44 -0.53 -20.40
N VAL A 671 -11.92 -1.71 -20.05
CA VAL A 671 -10.48 -1.89 -19.88
C VAL A 671 -9.82 -1.80 -21.26
N THR A 672 -8.71 -1.07 -21.35
CA THR A 672 -7.93 -0.99 -22.58
C THR A 672 -6.57 -1.65 -22.42
N LEU A 673 -6.09 -2.32 -23.48
CA LEU A 673 -4.74 -2.85 -23.58
C LEU A 673 -4.06 -2.23 -24.80
N ASN A 674 -2.99 -1.47 -24.59
CA ASN A 674 -2.27 -0.73 -25.66
C ASN A 674 -3.18 0.16 -26.52
N GLY A 675 -4.18 0.79 -25.88
CA GLY A 675 -5.17 1.65 -26.54
C GLY A 675 -6.35 0.90 -27.17
N GLU A 676 -6.33 -0.42 -27.22
CA GLU A 676 -7.42 -1.24 -27.73
C GLU A 676 -8.38 -1.63 -26.60
N VAL A 677 -9.67 -1.37 -26.80
CA VAL A 677 -10.72 -1.74 -25.85
C VAL A 677 -10.87 -3.27 -25.81
N GLN A 678 -10.92 -3.84 -24.64
CA GLN A 678 -11.09 -5.29 -24.43
C GLN A 678 -12.57 -5.65 -24.50
N THR A 679 -13.08 -5.80 -25.72
CA THR A 679 -14.51 -6.04 -26.01
C THR A 679 -15.05 -7.38 -25.51
N ASP A 680 -14.17 -8.32 -25.16
CA ASP A 680 -14.49 -9.60 -24.51
C ASP A 680 -14.67 -9.47 -22.99
N GLY A 681 -14.51 -8.25 -22.44
CA GLY A 681 -14.83 -7.94 -21.02
C GLY A 681 -16.34 -7.81 -20.78
N LEU A 682 -16.72 -7.86 -19.52
CA LEU A 682 -18.11 -7.69 -19.08
C LEU A 682 -18.59 -6.24 -19.22
N SER A 683 -19.84 -6.04 -19.58
CA SER A 683 -20.48 -4.72 -19.50
C SER A 683 -20.56 -4.25 -18.03
N GLU A 684 -20.73 -2.95 -17.79
CA GLU A 684 -20.89 -2.42 -16.41
C GLU A 684 -22.07 -3.08 -15.68
N ASN A 685 -23.18 -3.31 -16.40
CA ASN A 685 -24.32 -4.02 -15.82
C ASN A 685 -24.01 -5.50 -15.51
N ALA A 686 -23.18 -6.14 -16.36
CA ALA A 686 -22.78 -7.53 -16.15
C ALA A 686 -21.81 -7.67 -14.95
N ILE A 687 -20.90 -6.72 -14.76
CA ILE A 687 -20.02 -6.70 -13.56
C ILE A 687 -20.86 -6.64 -12.29
N SER A 688 -21.94 -5.87 -12.26
CA SER A 688 -22.79 -5.75 -11.08
C SER A 688 -23.54 -7.06 -10.73
N ASN A 689 -23.67 -7.96 -11.68
CA ASN A 689 -24.29 -9.30 -11.47
C ASN A 689 -23.30 -10.36 -10.98
N ILE A 690 -22.00 -10.05 -10.87
CA ILE A 690 -21.03 -10.97 -10.28
C ILE A 690 -21.29 -11.06 -8.78
N ASN A 691 -21.48 -12.29 -8.28
CA ASN A 691 -21.76 -12.53 -6.88
C ASN A 691 -20.51 -12.44 -6.00
N MET A 692 -20.00 -11.22 -5.77
CA MET A 692 -18.86 -11.00 -4.86
C MET A 692 -19.19 -11.36 -3.40
N TYR A 693 -20.48 -11.41 -3.05
CA TYR A 693 -20.94 -11.80 -1.73
C TYR A 693 -20.63 -13.28 -1.41
N GLU A 694 -20.77 -14.19 -2.36
CA GLU A 694 -20.39 -15.59 -2.23
C GLU A 694 -18.90 -15.76 -1.90
N TYR A 695 -18.05 -14.94 -2.49
CA TYR A 695 -16.59 -15.02 -2.33
C TYR A 695 -16.09 -14.65 -0.94
N ALA A 696 -16.92 -14.06 -0.12
CA ALA A 696 -16.58 -13.70 1.26
C ALA A 696 -16.46 -14.89 2.22
N GLY A 697 -16.62 -16.11 1.75
CA GLY A 697 -16.53 -17.30 2.60
C GLY A 697 -17.65 -17.40 3.64
N LEU A 698 -18.87 -16.99 3.31
CA LEU A 698 -20.01 -16.96 4.23
C LEU A 698 -20.38 -18.31 4.85
N ASP A 699 -20.02 -19.41 4.23
CA ASP A 699 -20.25 -20.76 4.76
C ASP A 699 -19.66 -20.96 6.15
N THR A 700 -18.47 -20.42 6.39
CA THR A 700 -17.79 -20.52 7.69
C THR A 700 -18.53 -19.74 8.79
N TRP A 701 -19.34 -18.75 8.40
CA TRP A 701 -20.15 -17.94 9.30
C TRP A 701 -21.43 -18.61 9.77
N ILE A 702 -22.10 -19.30 8.86
CA ILE A 702 -23.40 -19.93 9.13
C ILE A 702 -23.26 -21.18 10.03
N GLY A 703 -22.08 -21.80 10.06
CA GLY A 703 -21.76 -22.91 10.95
C GLY A 703 -21.28 -22.50 12.34
N GLY A 704 -21.13 -21.19 12.61
CA GLY A 704 -20.53 -20.69 13.85
C GLY A 704 -19.02 -20.47 13.75
N ASP A 705 -18.42 -20.74 12.60
CA ASP A 705 -17.01 -20.46 12.31
C ASP A 705 -16.89 -19.11 11.63
N ASN A 706 -15.90 -18.31 12.03
CA ASN A 706 -15.62 -17.02 11.41
C ASN A 706 -14.84 -17.21 10.13
N ASN A 707 -15.09 -16.39 9.09
CA ASN A 707 -14.16 -16.34 7.99
C ASN A 707 -12.83 -15.76 8.47
N SER A 708 -11.73 -16.17 7.85
CA SER A 708 -10.39 -15.89 8.35
C SER A 708 -9.99 -14.42 8.27
N THR A 709 -10.65 -13.59 7.45
CA THR A 709 -10.27 -12.20 7.23
C THR A 709 -11.13 -11.21 8.01
N GLY A 710 -12.38 -11.52 8.30
CA GLY A 710 -13.35 -10.62 8.93
C GLY A 710 -13.99 -9.61 7.98
N TYR A 711 -13.78 -9.72 6.65
CA TYR A 711 -14.30 -8.81 5.61
C TYR A 711 -15.05 -9.56 4.52
N TYR A 712 -15.90 -8.84 3.80
CA TYR A 712 -16.64 -9.38 2.65
C TYR A 712 -17.07 -8.27 1.70
N PHE A 713 -17.30 -8.62 0.44
CA PHE A 713 -17.87 -7.70 -0.53
C PHE A 713 -19.39 -7.80 -0.55
N ASP A 714 -20.03 -6.68 -0.64
CA ASP A 714 -21.47 -6.55 -0.77
C ASP A 714 -21.81 -5.32 -1.62
N TYR A 715 -23.06 -5.11 -1.91
CA TYR A 715 -23.53 -3.87 -2.50
C TYR A 715 -23.76 -2.81 -1.41
N GLU A 716 -23.57 -1.54 -1.78
CA GLU A 716 -23.78 -0.41 -0.89
C GLU A 716 -25.21 -0.38 -0.34
N SER A 717 -26.21 -0.71 -1.18
CA SER A 717 -27.60 -0.95 -0.79
C SER A 717 -28.23 -2.01 -1.67
N ASP A 718 -29.42 -2.48 -1.30
CA ASP A 718 -30.15 -3.51 -2.06
C ASP A 718 -30.51 -3.09 -3.52
N THR A 719 -30.39 -1.80 -3.85
CA THR A 719 -30.66 -1.26 -5.19
C THR A 719 -29.44 -0.62 -5.85
N SER A 720 -28.29 -0.58 -5.16
CA SER A 720 -27.05 0.01 -5.70
C SER A 720 -26.31 -0.98 -6.59
N ASN A 721 -25.70 -0.51 -7.69
CA ASN A 721 -24.76 -1.29 -8.49
C ASN A 721 -23.31 -1.17 -8.00
N ASN A 722 -23.08 -0.46 -6.89
CA ASN A 722 -21.75 -0.19 -6.35
C ASN A 722 -21.35 -1.28 -5.33
N ILE A 723 -20.38 -2.10 -5.71
CA ILE A 723 -19.79 -3.11 -4.83
C ILE A 723 -18.87 -2.40 -3.82
N VAL A 724 -19.05 -2.67 -2.54
CA VAL A 724 -18.30 -2.10 -1.43
C VAL A 724 -17.75 -3.19 -0.52
N LEU A 725 -16.64 -2.88 0.11
CA LEU A 725 -16.03 -3.74 1.13
C LEU A 725 -16.69 -3.44 2.50
N LYS A 726 -17.13 -4.47 3.20
CA LYS A 726 -17.76 -4.41 4.52
C LYS A 726 -16.99 -5.24 5.56
N SER A 727 -17.14 -4.89 6.82
CA SER A 727 -16.55 -5.62 7.94
C SER A 727 -17.64 -6.36 8.72
N LEU A 728 -17.42 -7.63 8.96
CA LEU A 728 -18.31 -8.48 9.75
C LEU A 728 -18.49 -8.00 11.20
N LYS A 729 -17.51 -7.29 11.73
CA LYS A 729 -17.60 -6.66 13.06
C LYS A 729 -18.55 -5.47 13.10
N LYS A 730 -18.58 -4.66 12.03
CA LYS A 730 -19.43 -3.45 11.91
C LYS A 730 -20.80 -3.80 11.30
N ASP A 731 -20.81 -4.66 10.29
CA ASP A 731 -21.98 -5.09 9.53
C ASP A 731 -22.08 -6.62 9.58
N PRO A 732 -22.49 -7.20 10.70
CA PRO A 732 -22.54 -8.66 10.85
C PRO A 732 -23.57 -9.27 9.93
N ILE A 733 -23.17 -10.32 9.21
CA ILE A 733 -24.08 -11.11 8.39
C ILE A 733 -24.92 -11.99 9.33
N LYS A 734 -26.23 -11.76 9.32
CA LYS A 734 -27.16 -12.59 10.07
C LYS A 734 -27.85 -13.54 9.10
N PHE A 735 -27.58 -14.83 9.21
CA PHE A 735 -28.32 -15.86 8.51
C PHE A 735 -29.64 -16.13 9.24
N ASN A 736 -30.72 -15.54 8.73
CA ASN A 736 -32.06 -15.54 9.37
C ASN A 736 -33.11 -16.33 8.58
N LEU A 737 -32.71 -17.32 7.81
CA LEU A 737 -33.70 -18.16 7.14
C LEU A 737 -34.50 -18.95 8.17
N ALA A 738 -35.82 -18.87 8.06
CA ALA A 738 -36.71 -19.72 8.86
C ALA A 738 -36.58 -21.19 8.41
N GLY A 739 -36.57 -22.12 9.36
CA GLY A 739 -36.36 -23.54 9.10
C GLY A 739 -35.07 -24.07 9.69
N LYS A 740 -34.78 -25.36 9.42
CA LYS A 740 -33.56 -26.04 9.88
C LYS A 740 -32.72 -26.61 8.74
N GLY A 741 -33.15 -26.42 7.48
CA GLY A 741 -32.45 -26.94 6.31
C GLY A 741 -32.56 -28.48 6.14
N THR A 742 -33.43 -29.13 6.87
CA THR A 742 -33.73 -30.57 6.73
C THR A 742 -34.94 -30.80 5.81
N GLU A 743 -35.12 -31.98 5.29
CA GLU A 743 -36.25 -32.31 4.43
C GLU A 743 -37.61 -32.02 5.06
N GLY A 744 -37.81 -32.40 6.32
CA GLY A 744 -39.07 -32.12 7.08
C GLY A 744 -39.19 -30.70 7.56
N ASN A 745 -38.12 -29.89 7.55
CA ASN A 745 -38.10 -28.49 7.97
C ASN A 745 -37.09 -27.67 7.15
N PRO A 746 -37.36 -27.43 5.84
CA PRO A 746 -36.47 -26.74 4.94
C PRO A 746 -36.29 -25.27 5.32
N TYR A 747 -35.19 -24.66 4.86
CA TYR A 747 -35.05 -23.22 4.91
C TYR A 747 -36.03 -22.53 3.95
N LEU A 748 -36.76 -21.54 4.44
CA LEU A 748 -37.77 -20.83 3.67
C LEU A 748 -37.17 -19.59 2.97
N ILE A 749 -37.42 -19.46 1.67
CA ILE A 749 -37.03 -18.31 0.84
C ILE A 749 -38.31 -17.60 0.39
N LYS A 750 -38.49 -16.32 0.77
CA LYS A 750 -39.71 -15.53 0.56
C LYS A 750 -39.51 -14.26 -0.25
N ASN A 751 -38.28 -13.79 -0.38
CA ASN A 751 -37.94 -12.52 -1.01
C ASN A 751 -36.45 -12.46 -1.41
N MET A 752 -36.04 -11.40 -2.13
CA MET A 752 -34.67 -11.20 -2.59
C MET A 752 -33.64 -11.10 -1.47
N LYS A 753 -34.02 -10.64 -0.28
CA LYS A 753 -33.11 -10.58 0.86
C LYS A 753 -32.76 -11.98 1.41
N GLU A 754 -33.73 -12.87 1.43
CA GLU A 754 -33.51 -14.27 1.79
C GLU A 754 -32.83 -15.04 0.65
N TRP A 755 -33.11 -14.69 -0.61
CA TRP A 755 -32.37 -15.17 -1.80
C TRP A 755 -30.88 -14.88 -1.71
N LYS A 756 -30.51 -13.66 -1.34
CA LYS A 756 -29.12 -13.26 -1.11
C LYS A 756 -28.41 -14.16 -0.10
N MET A 757 -29.11 -14.55 0.99
CA MET A 757 -28.52 -15.44 2.00
C MET A 757 -28.26 -16.85 1.43
N LEU A 758 -29.15 -17.38 0.59
CA LEU A 758 -28.93 -18.66 -0.11
C LEU A 758 -27.71 -18.52 -1.05
N ALA A 759 -27.61 -17.42 -1.77
CA ALA A 759 -26.49 -17.15 -2.69
C ALA A 759 -25.12 -17.02 -1.98
N GLY A 760 -25.11 -16.66 -0.72
CA GLY A 760 -23.88 -16.58 0.09
C GLY A 760 -23.32 -17.93 0.54
N VAL A 761 -24.15 -19.00 0.51
CA VAL A 761 -23.78 -20.34 1.02
C VAL A 761 -24.19 -21.48 0.07
N PRO A 762 -23.79 -21.42 -1.18
CA PRO A 762 -24.27 -22.37 -2.20
C PRO A 762 -23.82 -23.82 -1.97
N ASN A 763 -22.69 -24.05 -1.32
CA ASN A 763 -22.07 -25.36 -1.18
C ASN A 763 -22.67 -26.26 -0.08
N ARG A 764 -23.74 -25.81 0.57
CA ARG A 764 -24.43 -26.64 1.59
C ARG A 764 -25.41 -27.63 1.00
N GLU A 765 -25.31 -28.89 1.41
CA GLU A 765 -26.27 -29.93 1.07
C GLU A 765 -27.46 -29.89 2.04
N VAL A 766 -28.34 -28.90 1.87
CA VAL A 766 -29.52 -28.67 2.70
C VAL A 766 -30.77 -28.46 1.85
N TYR A 767 -31.92 -28.50 2.48
CA TYR A 767 -33.25 -28.35 1.83
C TYR A 767 -33.70 -26.89 1.95
N TYR A 768 -34.09 -26.32 0.78
CA TYR A 768 -34.69 -24.99 0.66
C TYR A 768 -36.10 -25.09 0.09
N LYS A 769 -36.97 -24.19 0.50
CA LYS A 769 -38.34 -24.09 -0.01
C LYS A 769 -38.65 -22.65 -0.38
N ILE A 770 -39.08 -22.45 -1.64
CA ILE A 770 -39.57 -21.14 -2.09
C ILE A 770 -40.99 -21.00 -1.54
N ASN A 771 -41.23 -20.01 -0.68
CA ASN A 771 -42.50 -19.92 0.03
C ASN A 771 -43.42 -18.79 -0.45
N ASN A 772 -42.93 -17.92 -1.33
CA ASN A 772 -43.67 -16.86 -2.03
C ASN A 772 -43.14 -16.73 -3.47
N ASP A 773 -43.94 -16.12 -4.34
CA ASP A 773 -43.44 -15.65 -5.62
C ASP A 773 -42.28 -14.62 -5.37
N ILE A 774 -41.21 -14.77 -6.14
CA ILE A 774 -40.02 -13.89 -6.01
C ILE A 774 -39.81 -13.18 -7.33
N ASP A 775 -39.96 -11.86 -7.30
CA ASP A 775 -39.55 -10.95 -8.38
C ASP A 775 -38.04 -10.74 -8.34
N LEU A 776 -37.33 -11.40 -9.26
CA LEU A 776 -35.86 -11.37 -9.35
C LEU A 776 -35.32 -10.00 -9.83
N SER A 777 -36.20 -9.08 -10.25
CA SER A 777 -35.86 -7.72 -10.61
C SER A 777 -36.04 -6.72 -9.44
N SER A 778 -36.61 -7.15 -8.32
CA SER A 778 -36.94 -6.27 -7.19
C SER A 778 -35.73 -5.86 -6.32
N GLY A 779 -34.54 -6.28 -6.69
CA GLY A 779 -33.27 -5.95 -6.03
C GLY A 779 -32.08 -6.47 -6.85
N HIS A 780 -30.88 -6.45 -6.32
CA HIS A 780 -29.76 -7.13 -6.97
C HIS A 780 -30.01 -8.64 -7.04
N PHE A 781 -29.85 -9.15 -8.23
CA PHE A 781 -29.88 -10.60 -8.44
C PHE A 781 -28.48 -11.17 -8.20
N TYR A 782 -28.42 -12.17 -7.34
CA TYR A 782 -27.22 -12.95 -7.08
C TYR A 782 -27.38 -14.33 -7.74
N MET A 783 -26.58 -14.59 -8.78
CA MET A 783 -26.47 -15.93 -9.37
C MET A 783 -25.90 -16.89 -8.32
N ILE A 784 -26.48 -18.06 -8.18
CA ILE A 784 -26.12 -19.01 -7.13
C ILE A 784 -25.18 -20.08 -7.68
N GLY A 785 -24.07 -20.29 -7.01
CA GLY A 785 -23.09 -21.32 -7.33
C GLY A 785 -22.18 -20.97 -8.51
N SER A 786 -20.90 -21.18 -8.31
CA SER A 786 -19.83 -21.02 -9.28
C SER A 786 -19.00 -22.30 -9.40
N ALA A 787 -18.09 -22.37 -10.37
CA ALA A 787 -17.19 -23.53 -10.51
C ALA A 787 -16.29 -23.75 -9.27
N GLY A 788 -15.93 -22.66 -8.57
CA GLY A 788 -15.16 -22.71 -7.32
C GLY A 788 -16.02 -23.03 -6.08
N ASN A 789 -17.31 -22.75 -6.15
CA ASN A 789 -18.26 -22.95 -5.04
C ASN A 789 -19.62 -23.45 -5.56
N PRO A 790 -19.74 -24.72 -5.97
CA PRO A 790 -20.94 -25.28 -6.57
C PRO A 790 -22.14 -25.30 -5.60
N PHE A 791 -23.35 -25.17 -6.14
CA PHE A 791 -24.57 -25.35 -5.37
C PHE A 791 -24.90 -26.83 -5.19
N TYR A 792 -25.10 -27.31 -3.96
CA TYR A 792 -25.41 -28.69 -3.60
C TYR A 792 -26.81 -28.87 -3.00
N GLY A 793 -27.53 -27.77 -2.79
CA GLY A 793 -28.81 -27.78 -2.10
C GLY A 793 -29.97 -28.43 -2.87
N LYS A 794 -31.05 -28.75 -2.17
CA LYS A 794 -32.30 -29.27 -2.73
C LYS A 794 -33.37 -28.18 -2.64
N VAL A 795 -33.94 -27.79 -3.76
CA VAL A 795 -34.89 -26.68 -3.87
C VAL A 795 -36.27 -27.19 -4.19
N ASP A 796 -37.20 -27.02 -3.24
CA ASP A 796 -38.64 -27.19 -3.45
C ASP A 796 -39.23 -25.82 -3.85
N GLY A 797 -39.69 -25.68 -5.06
CA GLY A 797 -40.33 -24.47 -5.59
C GLY A 797 -41.70 -24.18 -4.97
N ASN A 798 -42.36 -25.18 -4.37
CA ASN A 798 -43.67 -25.04 -3.73
C ASN A 798 -44.73 -24.35 -4.62
N LEU A 799 -44.63 -24.50 -5.94
CA LEU A 799 -45.42 -23.84 -6.98
C LEU A 799 -45.21 -22.31 -7.09
N SER A 800 -44.34 -21.75 -6.29
CA SER A 800 -44.01 -20.33 -6.34
C SER A 800 -43.30 -19.97 -7.66
N ARG A 801 -43.45 -18.73 -8.08
CA ARG A 801 -42.81 -18.20 -9.31
C ARG A 801 -41.47 -17.54 -8.96
N LEU A 802 -40.47 -17.86 -9.76
CA LEU A 802 -39.25 -17.04 -9.92
C LEU A 802 -39.42 -16.28 -11.24
N HIS A 803 -39.52 -14.95 -11.19
CA HIS A 803 -39.90 -14.19 -12.38
C HIS A 803 -39.13 -12.87 -12.58
N ASN A 804 -39.23 -12.38 -13.84
CA ASN A 804 -38.67 -11.08 -14.24
C ASN A 804 -37.13 -10.99 -14.11
N LEU A 805 -36.40 -12.05 -14.42
CA LEU A 805 -34.94 -12.00 -14.48
C LEU A 805 -34.44 -11.45 -15.82
N ASN A 806 -33.52 -10.51 -15.78
CA ASN A 806 -32.71 -10.09 -16.91
C ASN A 806 -31.21 -10.17 -16.53
N LEU A 807 -30.62 -11.36 -16.72
CA LEU A 807 -29.24 -11.66 -16.40
C LEU A 807 -28.39 -11.65 -17.67
N ASP A 808 -27.56 -10.62 -17.85
CA ASP A 808 -26.60 -10.51 -18.95
C ASP A 808 -25.17 -10.40 -18.38
N ILE A 809 -24.44 -11.51 -18.39
CA ILE A 809 -23.06 -11.60 -17.92
C ILE A 809 -22.11 -12.18 -18.98
N VAL A 810 -22.39 -11.90 -20.27
CA VAL A 810 -21.44 -12.20 -21.35
C VAL A 810 -20.12 -11.44 -21.12
N PRO A 811 -18.96 -12.09 -21.18
CA PRO A 811 -18.65 -13.44 -21.65
C PRO A 811 -18.46 -14.53 -20.56
N ALA A 812 -19.18 -14.48 -19.45
CA ALA A 812 -19.06 -15.51 -18.42
C ALA A 812 -19.64 -16.86 -18.86
N ASP A 813 -19.04 -17.94 -18.36
CA ASP A 813 -19.51 -19.32 -18.50
C ASP A 813 -20.43 -19.72 -17.33
N ASN A 814 -21.18 -20.81 -17.52
CA ASN A 814 -22.03 -21.42 -16.50
C ASN A 814 -23.12 -20.47 -15.99
N VAL A 815 -23.99 -20.01 -16.86
CA VAL A 815 -24.93 -18.91 -16.57
C VAL A 815 -26.37 -19.42 -16.47
N GLY A 816 -27.02 -19.08 -15.36
CA GLY A 816 -28.43 -19.41 -15.05
C GLY A 816 -28.85 -18.77 -13.74
N ILE A 817 -30.06 -19.04 -13.26
CA ILE A 817 -30.45 -18.71 -11.88
C ILE A 817 -29.46 -19.37 -10.91
N PHE A 818 -29.10 -20.63 -11.22
CA PHE A 818 -27.99 -21.36 -10.59
C PHE A 818 -26.89 -21.55 -11.65
N GLY A 819 -25.74 -20.94 -11.45
CA GLY A 819 -24.65 -20.95 -12.43
C GLY A 819 -24.01 -22.33 -12.56
N TYR A 820 -23.51 -22.88 -11.45
CA TYR A 820 -22.85 -24.19 -11.38
C TYR A 820 -23.41 -25.01 -10.22
N VAL A 821 -23.88 -26.20 -10.52
CA VAL A 821 -24.47 -27.09 -9.52
C VAL A 821 -23.73 -28.42 -9.36
N GLY A 822 -23.63 -28.86 -8.13
CA GLY A 822 -22.99 -30.10 -7.72
C GLY A 822 -23.86 -31.35 -7.91
N GLU A 823 -23.31 -32.51 -7.56
CA GLU A 823 -23.91 -33.82 -7.84
C GLU A 823 -25.18 -34.12 -7.04
N THR A 824 -25.40 -33.45 -5.89
CA THR A 824 -26.57 -33.71 -5.02
C THR A 824 -27.69 -32.67 -5.18
N ALA A 825 -27.48 -31.67 -6.04
CA ALA A 825 -28.47 -30.63 -6.28
C ALA A 825 -29.77 -31.18 -6.86
N SER A 826 -30.87 -30.65 -6.40
CA SER A 826 -32.20 -31.08 -6.86
C SER A 826 -33.16 -29.90 -6.93
N PHE A 827 -33.96 -29.85 -7.96
CA PHE A 827 -34.95 -28.80 -8.21
C PHE A 827 -36.30 -29.44 -8.52
N VAL A 828 -37.33 -29.07 -7.78
CA VAL A 828 -38.68 -29.64 -7.96
C VAL A 828 -39.75 -28.57 -7.72
N GLY A 829 -40.85 -28.65 -8.46
CA GLY A 829 -42.03 -27.82 -8.16
C GLY A 829 -41.90 -26.34 -8.49
N LEU A 830 -41.03 -25.95 -9.45
CA LEU A 830 -40.70 -24.58 -9.79
C LEU A 830 -41.50 -24.02 -10.97
N ASN A 831 -41.90 -22.75 -10.89
CA ASN A 831 -42.43 -21.99 -12.01
C ASN A 831 -41.46 -20.84 -12.34
N LEU A 832 -40.95 -20.80 -13.58
CA LEU A 832 -40.11 -19.74 -14.12
C LEU A 832 -40.93 -18.91 -15.09
N GLU A 833 -40.87 -17.56 -15.01
CA GLU A 833 -41.66 -16.68 -15.88
C GLU A 833 -40.90 -15.43 -16.25
N ASN A 834 -40.85 -15.08 -17.53
CA ASN A 834 -40.14 -13.90 -18.06
C ASN A 834 -38.66 -13.89 -17.66
N ILE A 835 -37.93 -14.96 -18.00
CA ILE A 835 -36.52 -15.12 -17.69
C ILE A 835 -35.66 -14.85 -18.92
N THR A 836 -34.81 -13.83 -18.86
CA THR A 836 -33.78 -13.57 -19.86
C THR A 836 -32.41 -13.85 -19.28
N VAL A 837 -31.65 -14.73 -19.95
CA VAL A 837 -30.28 -15.08 -19.54
C VAL A 837 -29.36 -15.05 -20.75
N LYS A 838 -28.25 -14.30 -20.62
CA LYS A 838 -27.18 -14.26 -21.61
C LYS A 838 -25.84 -14.58 -20.97
N GLY A 839 -25.10 -15.48 -21.59
CA GLY A 839 -23.75 -15.88 -21.15
C GLY A 839 -22.92 -16.33 -22.35
N LYS A 840 -21.80 -16.97 -22.11
CA LYS A 840 -20.91 -17.49 -23.14
C LYS A 840 -21.18 -18.98 -23.36
N ASN A 841 -20.74 -19.83 -22.44
CA ASN A 841 -20.87 -21.27 -22.52
C ASN A 841 -21.75 -21.79 -21.39
N TYR A 842 -22.46 -22.86 -21.65
CA TYR A 842 -23.34 -23.55 -20.67
C TYR A 842 -24.38 -22.60 -20.08
N VAL A 843 -25.34 -22.22 -20.91
CA VAL A 843 -26.36 -21.23 -20.56
C VAL A 843 -27.74 -21.87 -20.47
N GLY A 844 -28.45 -21.65 -19.36
CA GLY A 844 -29.81 -22.10 -19.15
C GLY A 844 -30.64 -21.16 -18.29
N SER A 845 -31.97 -21.21 -18.35
CA SER A 845 -32.79 -20.35 -17.49
C SER A 845 -32.64 -20.69 -16.01
N LEU A 846 -32.65 -21.97 -15.65
CA LEU A 846 -32.52 -22.45 -14.29
C LEU A 846 -31.06 -22.75 -13.92
N VAL A 847 -30.39 -23.57 -14.74
CA VAL A 847 -29.03 -24.04 -14.45
C VAL A 847 -28.09 -23.79 -15.63
N GLY A 848 -26.92 -23.22 -15.39
CA GLY A 848 -25.86 -23.10 -16.39
C GLY A 848 -25.19 -24.45 -16.64
N TYR A 849 -24.50 -24.98 -15.65
CA TYR A 849 -23.72 -26.21 -15.70
C TYR A 849 -24.01 -27.12 -14.52
N ALA A 850 -24.24 -28.38 -14.77
CA ALA A 850 -24.29 -29.42 -13.74
C ALA A 850 -23.11 -30.39 -13.86
N VAL A 851 -22.57 -30.86 -12.73
CA VAL A 851 -21.59 -31.96 -12.75
C VAL A 851 -22.21 -33.22 -13.38
N ASN A 852 -21.36 -34.08 -13.90
CA ASN A 852 -21.80 -35.34 -14.50
C ASN A 852 -22.20 -36.34 -13.42
N SER A 853 -23.44 -36.23 -12.94
CA SER A 853 -24.03 -37.11 -11.90
C SER A 853 -25.48 -37.48 -12.20
N SER A 854 -25.84 -38.71 -11.93
CA SER A 854 -27.23 -39.18 -12.01
C SER A 854 -28.08 -38.71 -10.81
N ASN A 855 -27.48 -38.16 -9.79
CA ASN A 855 -28.16 -37.69 -8.59
C ASN A 855 -28.59 -36.20 -8.68
N MET A 856 -28.00 -35.44 -9.60
CA MET A 856 -28.45 -34.07 -9.92
C MET A 856 -29.72 -34.13 -10.76
N THR A 857 -30.82 -33.59 -10.25
CA THR A 857 -32.16 -33.72 -10.85
C THR A 857 -32.90 -32.39 -11.01
N ILE A 858 -33.61 -32.25 -12.16
CA ILE A 858 -34.61 -31.21 -12.41
C ILE A 858 -35.92 -31.92 -12.73
N ASN A 859 -36.94 -31.72 -11.89
CA ASN A 859 -38.21 -32.40 -12.02
C ASN A 859 -39.41 -31.47 -11.76
N GLU A 860 -40.52 -31.66 -12.48
CA GLU A 860 -41.75 -30.87 -12.37
C GLU A 860 -41.46 -29.35 -12.37
N VAL A 861 -40.91 -28.85 -13.50
CA VAL A 861 -40.61 -27.44 -13.72
C VAL A 861 -41.42 -26.90 -14.90
N VAL A 862 -42.02 -25.73 -14.73
CA VAL A 862 -42.69 -24.99 -15.82
C VAL A 862 -41.90 -23.70 -16.09
N ALA A 863 -41.53 -23.47 -17.34
CA ALA A 863 -40.85 -22.23 -17.75
C ALA A 863 -41.64 -21.53 -18.87
N LYS A 864 -42.01 -20.24 -18.64
CA LYS A 864 -42.78 -19.43 -19.58
C LYS A 864 -42.01 -18.19 -20.00
N ASN A 865 -42.04 -17.87 -21.29
CA ASN A 865 -41.42 -16.68 -21.85
C ASN A 865 -39.95 -16.59 -21.48
N ILE A 866 -39.17 -17.61 -21.83
CA ILE A 866 -37.74 -17.63 -21.54
C ILE A 866 -36.94 -17.17 -22.78
N ASN A 867 -35.93 -16.32 -22.59
CA ASN A 867 -35.05 -15.84 -23.66
C ASN A 867 -33.58 -16.11 -23.27
N ILE A 868 -33.05 -17.20 -23.81
CA ILE A 868 -31.75 -17.73 -23.40
C ILE A 868 -30.76 -17.64 -24.56
N SER A 869 -29.60 -17.06 -24.37
CA SER A 869 -28.60 -16.93 -25.43
C SER A 869 -27.16 -17.11 -24.97
N GLY A 870 -26.33 -17.66 -25.87
CA GLY A 870 -24.91 -17.89 -25.59
C GLY A 870 -24.11 -18.26 -26.82
N GLU A 871 -22.89 -18.71 -26.65
CA GLU A 871 -22.05 -19.24 -27.72
C GLU A 871 -22.18 -20.77 -27.83
N ASP A 872 -21.98 -21.47 -26.72
CA ASP A 872 -21.93 -22.93 -26.69
C ASP A 872 -22.91 -23.54 -25.68
N LYS A 873 -23.58 -24.63 -26.08
CA LYS A 873 -24.40 -25.47 -25.20
C LYS A 873 -25.47 -24.68 -24.43
N VAL A 874 -26.39 -24.16 -25.20
CA VAL A 874 -27.50 -23.36 -24.70
C VAL A 874 -28.78 -24.21 -24.61
N GLY A 875 -29.39 -24.24 -23.44
CA GLY A 875 -30.67 -24.95 -23.22
C GLY A 875 -31.72 -24.06 -22.59
N GLY A 876 -32.96 -24.26 -22.89
CA GLY A 876 -34.06 -23.50 -22.29
C GLY A 876 -34.09 -23.57 -20.77
N ILE A 877 -33.73 -24.72 -20.19
CA ILE A 877 -33.69 -24.94 -18.74
C ILE A 877 -32.27 -25.08 -18.23
N ILE A 878 -31.45 -25.89 -18.90
CA ILE A 878 -30.09 -26.17 -18.49
C ILE A 878 -29.13 -26.21 -19.67
N GLY A 879 -27.95 -25.56 -19.51
CA GLY A 879 -26.92 -25.55 -20.53
C GLY A 879 -26.22 -26.91 -20.68
N TYR A 880 -25.81 -27.54 -19.59
CA TYR A 880 -25.00 -28.76 -19.64
C TYR A 880 -25.32 -29.78 -18.53
N ASN A 881 -25.41 -31.07 -18.90
CA ASN A 881 -25.70 -32.22 -18.04
C ASN A 881 -27.08 -32.17 -17.36
N GLY A 882 -27.26 -32.91 -16.27
CA GLY A 882 -28.49 -33.03 -15.46
C GLY A 882 -29.45 -34.09 -15.90
N VAL A 883 -30.11 -34.75 -14.95
CA VAL A 883 -31.25 -35.65 -15.16
C VAL A 883 -32.52 -34.81 -15.11
N ILE A 884 -33.24 -34.76 -16.22
CA ILE A 884 -34.38 -33.87 -16.40
C ILE A 884 -35.63 -34.69 -16.70
N SER A 885 -36.70 -34.44 -15.97
CA SER A 885 -37.97 -35.05 -16.22
C SER A 885 -39.15 -34.13 -15.90
N ASN A 886 -40.29 -34.38 -16.56
CA ASN A 886 -41.53 -33.67 -16.28
C ASN A 886 -41.36 -32.14 -16.36
N VAL A 887 -40.82 -31.64 -17.48
CA VAL A 887 -40.55 -30.19 -17.69
C VAL A 887 -41.40 -29.65 -18.84
N ILE A 888 -41.99 -28.49 -18.64
CA ILE A 888 -42.72 -27.76 -19.69
C ILE A 888 -42.05 -26.43 -19.97
N VAL A 889 -41.70 -26.16 -21.22
CA VAL A 889 -41.22 -24.86 -21.71
C VAL A 889 -42.23 -24.29 -22.68
N LYS A 890 -42.76 -23.07 -22.39
CA LYS A 890 -43.78 -22.38 -23.22
C LYS A 890 -43.32 -20.96 -23.58
N GLY A 891 -43.10 -20.74 -24.86
CA GLY A 891 -42.76 -19.41 -25.44
C GLY A 891 -41.36 -18.92 -25.14
N GLY A 892 -40.94 -17.98 -25.93
CA GLY A 892 -39.61 -17.35 -25.84
C GLY A 892 -38.64 -17.91 -26.88
N SER A 893 -37.34 -17.79 -26.59
CA SER A 893 -36.25 -18.11 -27.50
C SER A 893 -35.07 -18.80 -26.85
N VAL A 894 -34.37 -19.68 -27.59
CA VAL A 894 -33.09 -20.27 -27.21
C VAL A 894 -32.10 -20.14 -28.34
N ALA A 895 -30.99 -19.45 -28.13
CA ALA A 895 -30.04 -19.15 -29.20
C ALA A 895 -28.59 -19.46 -28.85
N ALA A 896 -27.88 -20.14 -29.75
CA ALA A 896 -26.44 -20.35 -29.66
C ALA A 896 -25.72 -19.90 -30.93
N SER A 897 -24.63 -19.15 -30.78
CA SER A 897 -23.85 -18.64 -31.92
C SER A 897 -22.81 -19.64 -32.46
N ARG A 898 -22.49 -20.76 -31.70
CA ARG A 898 -21.43 -21.67 -32.12
C ARG A 898 -21.79 -23.14 -32.17
N THR A 899 -22.23 -23.79 -31.08
CA THR A 899 -22.31 -25.26 -31.09
C THR A 899 -23.71 -25.81 -31.07
N CYS A 900 -24.49 -25.61 -29.98
CA CYS A 900 -25.78 -26.22 -29.89
C CYS A 900 -26.81 -25.40 -29.10
N ALA A 901 -28.05 -25.42 -29.58
CA ALA A 901 -29.20 -24.82 -28.92
C ALA A 901 -30.38 -25.82 -28.89
N TYR A 902 -30.94 -26.03 -27.71
CA TYR A 902 -32.09 -26.90 -27.54
C TYR A 902 -33.16 -26.29 -26.62
N GLY A 903 -34.42 -26.64 -26.82
CA GLY A 903 -35.54 -26.09 -26.05
C GLY A 903 -35.51 -26.39 -24.53
N ILE A 904 -34.81 -27.46 -24.10
CA ILE A 904 -34.68 -27.81 -22.66
C ILE A 904 -33.23 -27.95 -22.23
N GLN A 905 -32.44 -28.89 -22.81
CA GLN A 905 -31.09 -29.21 -22.42
C GLN A 905 -30.09 -28.96 -23.53
N GLY A 906 -29.14 -28.10 -23.34
CA GLY A 906 -28.11 -27.67 -24.33
C GLY A 906 -27.21 -28.84 -24.75
N TRP A 907 -26.57 -29.53 -23.80
CA TRP A 907 -25.79 -30.74 -24.08
C TRP A 907 -25.59 -31.62 -22.84
N TYR A 908 -24.96 -32.78 -22.98
CA TYR A 908 -24.65 -33.72 -21.92
C TYR A 908 -23.38 -34.55 -22.20
N TYR A 909 -22.73 -35.00 -21.17
CA TYR A 909 -21.55 -35.87 -21.28
C TYR A 909 -21.93 -37.36 -21.42
N ASN A 910 -23.01 -37.79 -20.76
CA ASN A 910 -23.43 -39.21 -20.67
C ASN A 910 -24.86 -39.36 -21.17
N SER A 911 -25.10 -40.33 -22.05
CA SER A 911 -26.41 -40.61 -22.63
C SER A 911 -27.52 -41.03 -21.61
N LYS A 912 -27.10 -41.35 -20.35
CA LYS A 912 -28.05 -41.55 -19.25
C LYS A 912 -28.69 -40.25 -18.74
N LEU A 913 -28.02 -39.10 -19.01
CA LEU A 913 -28.48 -37.76 -18.63
C LEU A 913 -29.39 -37.17 -19.72
N ARG A 914 -30.56 -37.78 -19.91
CA ARG A 914 -31.54 -37.46 -20.97
C ARG A 914 -32.77 -36.72 -20.42
N VAL A 915 -33.43 -35.97 -21.27
CA VAL A 915 -34.72 -35.34 -20.98
C VAL A 915 -35.86 -36.36 -21.14
N LYS A 916 -36.72 -36.49 -20.12
CA LYS A 916 -37.86 -37.41 -20.11
C LYS A 916 -39.19 -36.70 -19.85
N ASN A 917 -40.26 -37.21 -20.40
CA ASN A 917 -41.65 -36.83 -20.11
C ASN A 917 -41.85 -35.30 -20.16
N SER A 918 -41.32 -34.63 -21.17
CA SER A 918 -41.23 -33.14 -21.17
C SER A 918 -41.84 -32.57 -22.46
N ILE A 919 -42.27 -31.31 -22.39
CA ILE A 919 -42.93 -30.62 -23.50
C ILE A 919 -42.26 -29.26 -23.80
N VAL A 920 -42.17 -28.95 -25.07
CA VAL A 920 -41.75 -27.61 -25.57
C VAL A 920 -42.83 -27.05 -26.52
N GLU A 921 -43.36 -25.87 -26.21
CA GLU A 921 -44.41 -25.22 -26.96
C GLU A 921 -44.02 -23.79 -27.39
N ASN A 922 -44.21 -23.43 -28.66
CA ASN A 922 -44.07 -22.07 -29.14
C ASN A 922 -42.70 -21.42 -28.85
N VAL A 923 -41.61 -22.17 -28.92
CA VAL A 923 -40.25 -21.69 -28.67
C VAL A 923 -39.50 -21.50 -30.00
N THR A 924 -38.78 -20.42 -30.11
CA THR A 924 -37.88 -20.17 -31.24
C THR A 924 -36.45 -20.60 -30.88
N ILE A 925 -35.90 -21.52 -31.64
CA ILE A 925 -34.54 -22.05 -31.41
C ILE A 925 -33.64 -21.63 -32.56
N THR A 926 -32.51 -21.00 -32.28
CA THR A 926 -31.59 -20.51 -33.32
C THR A 926 -30.15 -20.98 -33.01
N VAL A 927 -29.49 -21.51 -34.03
CA VAL A 927 -28.09 -21.87 -33.96
C VAL A 927 -27.40 -21.54 -35.29
N SER A 928 -26.11 -21.25 -35.27
CA SER A 928 -25.34 -21.04 -36.49
C SER A 928 -25.37 -22.28 -37.41
N PRO A 929 -25.42 -22.09 -38.75
CA PRO A 929 -25.49 -23.19 -39.70
C PRO A 929 -24.43 -24.27 -39.48
N GLY A 930 -24.84 -25.54 -39.60
CA GLY A 930 -23.96 -26.70 -39.44
C GLY A 930 -23.79 -27.23 -37.99
N ASN A 931 -24.44 -26.59 -37.02
CA ASN A 931 -24.39 -26.95 -35.62
C ASN A 931 -25.66 -27.71 -35.17
N PHE A 932 -25.60 -28.30 -33.97
CA PHE A 932 -26.69 -29.14 -33.44
C PHE A 932 -27.81 -28.30 -32.84
N SER A 933 -29.03 -28.60 -33.20
CA SER A 933 -30.23 -27.96 -32.62
C SER A 933 -31.44 -28.86 -32.66
N GLY A 934 -32.42 -28.52 -31.83
CA GLY A 934 -33.68 -29.22 -31.83
C GLY A 934 -34.66 -28.76 -30.76
N PRO A 935 -35.95 -29.16 -30.87
CA PRO A 935 -37.00 -28.69 -29.98
C PRO A 935 -36.78 -28.99 -28.49
N ILE A 936 -36.17 -30.12 -28.16
CA ILE A 936 -36.11 -30.59 -26.75
C ILE A 936 -34.66 -30.73 -26.25
N SER A 937 -33.96 -31.74 -26.72
CA SER A 937 -32.56 -32.10 -26.40
C SER A 937 -32.09 -33.10 -27.48
N TYR A 938 -30.77 -33.29 -27.59
CA TYR A 938 -30.21 -34.32 -28.49
C TYR A 938 -30.67 -35.72 -28.06
N ASN A 939 -30.74 -36.01 -26.76
CA ASN A 939 -31.18 -37.28 -26.23
C ASN A 939 -32.44 -37.10 -25.37
N LYS A 940 -33.57 -37.59 -25.86
CA LYS A 940 -34.86 -37.45 -25.21
C LYS A 940 -35.61 -38.79 -25.19
N ASP A 941 -36.50 -38.93 -24.21
CA ASP A 941 -37.36 -40.09 -24.04
C ASP A 941 -38.78 -39.59 -23.68
N ASN A 942 -39.80 -40.12 -24.34
CA ASN A 942 -41.22 -39.81 -24.10
C ASN A 942 -41.48 -38.27 -23.93
N SER A 943 -40.89 -37.46 -24.82
CA SER A 943 -40.95 -35.99 -24.74
C SER A 943 -41.39 -35.41 -26.08
N TYR A 944 -42.23 -34.38 -26.04
CA TYR A 944 -42.96 -33.87 -27.16
C TYR A 944 -42.79 -32.37 -27.37
N TYR A 945 -43.12 -31.86 -28.57
CA TYR A 945 -43.11 -30.45 -28.86
C TYR A 945 -44.28 -30.06 -29.78
N SER A 946 -44.66 -28.77 -29.74
CA SER A 946 -45.71 -28.26 -30.62
C SER A 946 -45.21 -27.99 -32.05
N ASN A 947 -46.09 -28.09 -33.02
CA ASN A 947 -45.82 -27.73 -34.40
C ASN A 947 -45.52 -26.22 -34.63
N LYS A 948 -45.69 -25.40 -33.61
CA LYS A 948 -45.31 -23.97 -33.58
C LYS A 948 -43.89 -23.71 -33.03
N VAL A 949 -43.15 -24.75 -32.69
CA VAL A 949 -41.73 -24.62 -32.39
C VAL A 949 -40.98 -24.34 -33.70
N THR A 950 -40.10 -23.36 -33.69
CA THR A 950 -39.24 -23.06 -34.86
C THR A 950 -37.80 -23.43 -34.56
N VAL A 951 -37.12 -24.04 -35.54
CA VAL A 951 -35.68 -24.28 -35.45
C VAL A 951 -35.02 -23.63 -36.68
N ASN A 952 -34.13 -22.66 -36.45
CA ASN A 952 -33.48 -21.86 -37.52
C ASN A 952 -34.48 -21.24 -38.52
N GLY A 953 -35.61 -20.73 -38.00
CA GLY A 953 -36.67 -20.11 -38.80
C GLY A 953 -37.63 -21.09 -39.47
N THR A 954 -37.45 -22.41 -39.30
CA THR A 954 -38.31 -23.43 -39.89
C THR A 954 -39.24 -24.02 -38.81
N GLU A 955 -40.54 -23.93 -39.03
CA GLU A 955 -41.54 -24.57 -38.14
C GLU A 955 -41.36 -26.10 -38.17
N GLN A 956 -41.50 -26.73 -37.01
CA GLN A 956 -41.35 -28.20 -36.84
C GLN A 956 -42.71 -28.84 -37.05
N THR A 957 -43.09 -29.05 -38.31
CA THR A 957 -44.41 -29.56 -38.73
C THR A 957 -44.71 -31.02 -38.27
N ASP A 958 -43.69 -31.75 -37.85
CA ASP A 958 -43.77 -33.08 -37.21
C ASP A 958 -44.13 -33.02 -35.72
N GLY A 959 -44.21 -31.79 -35.14
CA GLY A 959 -44.70 -31.56 -33.78
C GLY A 959 -46.23 -31.70 -33.68
N PHE A 960 -46.69 -31.82 -32.43
CA PHE A 960 -48.14 -31.91 -32.18
C PHE A 960 -48.83 -30.54 -32.34
N ASP A 961 -50.04 -30.54 -32.77
CA ASP A 961 -50.95 -29.40 -32.68
C ASP A 961 -51.19 -29.05 -31.21
N SER A 962 -51.29 -27.76 -30.88
CA SER A 962 -51.46 -27.32 -29.48
C SER A 962 -52.67 -27.95 -28.80
N SER A 963 -53.70 -28.26 -29.51
CA SER A 963 -54.90 -28.99 -28.97
C SER A 963 -54.60 -30.44 -28.58
N TYR A 964 -53.67 -31.09 -29.26
CA TYR A 964 -53.24 -32.45 -28.90
C TYR A 964 -52.29 -32.46 -27.71
N ILE A 965 -51.45 -31.43 -27.54
CA ILE A 965 -50.53 -31.33 -26.39
C ILE A 965 -51.34 -31.34 -25.08
N ASP A 966 -52.45 -30.61 -25.05
CA ASP A 966 -53.33 -30.60 -23.86
C ASP A 966 -53.99 -31.94 -23.57
N ASN A 967 -54.00 -32.87 -24.51
CA ASN A 967 -54.51 -34.22 -24.32
C ASN A 967 -53.49 -35.27 -23.91
N LEU A 968 -52.19 -34.88 -23.84
CA LEU A 968 -51.15 -35.80 -23.40
C LEU A 968 -51.33 -36.12 -21.92
N VAL A 969 -51.27 -37.42 -21.59
CA VAL A 969 -51.22 -37.85 -20.18
C VAL A 969 -49.83 -37.64 -19.62
N TYR A 970 -49.70 -36.72 -18.68
CA TYR A 970 -48.42 -36.44 -18.07
C TYR A 970 -48.07 -37.53 -17.05
N TYR A 971 -46.85 -38.02 -17.17
CA TYR A 971 -46.28 -39.08 -16.37
C TYR A 971 -45.83 -38.54 -15.03
N THR A 972 -46.76 -38.32 -14.13
CA THR A 972 -46.50 -37.94 -12.77
C THR A 972 -46.81 -39.09 -11.86
N GLY A 973 -46.22 -39.15 -10.68
CA GLY A 973 -46.53 -40.17 -9.70
C GLY A 973 -47.91 -40.03 -9.03
N LYS A 974 -48.76 -39.09 -9.48
CA LYS A 974 -50.07 -38.82 -8.87
C LYS A 974 -50.98 -40.07 -8.81
N VAL A 975 -51.07 -40.82 -9.89
CA VAL A 975 -51.95 -42.00 -9.94
C VAL A 975 -51.46 -43.08 -8.97
N GLU A 976 -50.15 -43.28 -8.93
CA GLU A 976 -49.54 -44.23 -7.97
C GLU A 976 -49.70 -43.74 -6.53
N THR A 977 -49.63 -42.46 -6.27
CA THR A 977 -49.86 -41.87 -4.96
C THR A 977 -51.30 -42.07 -4.51
N ILE A 978 -52.26 -41.96 -5.39
CA ILE A 978 -53.69 -42.19 -5.06
C ILE A 978 -53.96 -43.62 -4.71
N ASN A 979 -53.34 -44.59 -5.41
CA ASN A 979 -53.58 -45.99 -5.25
C ASN A 979 -52.86 -46.66 -4.07
N ASP A 980 -51.61 -46.23 -3.81
CA ASP A 980 -50.71 -46.84 -2.82
C ASP A 980 -50.26 -45.95 -1.70
N GLY A 981 -50.72 -44.71 -1.68
CA GLY A 981 -50.50 -43.76 -0.57
C GLY A 981 -49.12 -43.09 -0.53
N ASP A 982 -48.10 -43.49 -1.27
CA ASP A 982 -46.76 -42.95 -1.06
C ASP A 982 -45.72 -43.18 -2.16
N LYS A 983 -46.10 -43.33 -3.39
CA LYS A 983 -45.11 -43.59 -4.45
C LYS A 983 -44.65 -42.37 -5.22
N ASN A 984 -45.30 -41.21 -5.08
CA ASN A 984 -44.81 -39.93 -5.59
C ASN A 984 -43.97 -39.25 -4.54
N ASN A 985 -42.66 -39.42 -4.65
CA ASN A 985 -41.73 -38.85 -3.68
C ASN A 985 -41.38 -37.35 -3.96
N THR A 986 -41.90 -36.72 -5.03
CA THR A 986 -41.68 -35.30 -5.30
C THR A 986 -42.76 -34.41 -4.68
N GLY A 987 -43.96 -34.88 -4.46
CA GLY A 987 -45.09 -34.10 -3.97
C GLY A 987 -45.81 -33.25 -5.03
N TYR A 988 -45.44 -33.35 -6.33
CA TYR A 988 -46.02 -32.55 -7.42
C TYR A 988 -46.44 -33.43 -8.58
N TYR A 989 -47.37 -32.90 -9.40
CA TYR A 989 -47.82 -33.52 -10.64
C TYR A 989 -48.40 -32.48 -11.61
N PHE A 990 -48.50 -32.82 -12.85
CA PHE A 990 -49.17 -31.98 -13.84
C PHE A 990 -50.65 -32.38 -13.98
N ASP A 991 -51.52 -31.38 -14.03
CA ASP A 991 -52.94 -31.54 -14.21
C ASP A 991 -53.50 -30.52 -15.20
N TYR A 992 -54.58 -30.86 -15.89
CA TYR A 992 -55.29 -29.95 -16.76
C TYR A 992 -56.27 -29.13 -15.93
N VAL A 993 -56.15 -27.81 -15.96
CA VAL A 993 -57.03 -26.89 -15.26
C VAL A 993 -57.92 -26.17 -16.29
N GLN A 994 -59.19 -26.63 -16.43
CA GLN A 994 -60.13 -26.12 -17.42
C GLN A 994 -60.33 -24.60 -17.31
N SER A 995 -60.41 -24.02 -16.16
CA SER A 995 -60.56 -22.58 -15.95
C SER A 995 -59.37 -21.75 -16.41
N LYS A 996 -58.21 -22.38 -16.65
CA LYS A 996 -56.98 -21.77 -17.14
C LYS A 996 -56.59 -22.25 -18.50
N ASN A 997 -57.40 -23.10 -19.14
CA ASN A 997 -57.23 -23.68 -20.47
C ASN A 997 -55.80 -24.18 -20.74
N GLY A 998 -55.37 -25.19 -19.97
CA GLY A 998 -54.06 -25.78 -20.14
C GLY A 998 -53.55 -26.64 -18.97
N ILE A 999 -52.35 -27.16 -19.13
CA ILE A 999 -51.67 -28.00 -18.19
C ILE A 999 -50.90 -27.12 -17.20
N TYR A 1000 -51.09 -27.38 -15.93
CA TYR A 1000 -50.47 -26.64 -14.82
C TYR A 1000 -49.85 -27.63 -13.82
N LEU A 1001 -48.75 -27.18 -13.21
CA LEU A 1001 -48.14 -27.88 -12.11
C LEU A 1001 -49.03 -27.73 -10.89
N THR A 1002 -49.30 -28.84 -10.21
CA THR A 1002 -50.17 -28.94 -9.06
C THR A 1002 -49.50 -29.74 -7.96
N LYS A 1003 -49.88 -29.47 -6.71
CA LYS A 1003 -49.29 -30.14 -5.53
C LYS A 1003 -50.19 -31.29 -5.07
N VAL A 1004 -49.58 -32.42 -4.73
CA VAL A 1004 -50.25 -33.49 -3.98
C VAL A 1004 -50.55 -32.96 -2.59
N LYS A 1005 -51.74 -33.17 -2.10
CA LYS A 1005 -52.21 -32.66 -0.78
C LYS A 1005 -51.39 -33.25 0.38
#